data_f3fd9404e9b9a3217882d1b30bfe1c98
#
_entry.id   f3fd9404e9b9a3217882d1b30bfe1c98
#
_cell.length_a   1.000
_cell.length_b   1.000
_cell.length_c   1.000
_cell.angle_alpha   90.00
_cell.angle_beta   90.00
_cell.angle_gamma   90.00
#
_symmetry.space_group_name_H-M   'P 1'
#
loop_
_entity.id
_entity.type
_entity.pdbx_description
1 polymer ?
#
loop_
_entity_poly.entity_id
_entity_poly.type
_entity_poly.pdbx_seq_one_letter_code
_entity_poly.pdbx_strand_id
1 'polypeptide(L)'
;MRTDPVTLQVLRNHTRAAAESMATTLYRTAHSTFVKETEDFTIQVLDARGKTVAAPLDLGATWYPGLDYEPVLDLVPGGYAPGDIAMTNDPYSGYVATHSPDIVMWKPIFHDGRVIAFAGGHIHNVDVGGAVPASLSRSLTDVHQEGIRIPPARLYREGVLDEGLLRVMLANVRVPEQNWGDLKALVAAVNTGERRVADLVRRFGVETVTGGLADLLDYAEAQARAVLASLPDGVYDFTEYCDEDGVNGDPLRLRLRLTIAGDGAELDYAGTDPQTLSSMNVPTGGHPRHSLMLVGAYYVLSALHPGILLNFGTTRAFTCRLPPGSVVNPSFPAAVGMRSLTCGRLRSLVYGAFAQAAPERLPAAPAGATSIVNMAAEDVRTGRRTITAIAPIVGGAGGMPHRDGPDGSGADAAYLKNSPIEITESDSPVRILRYGLMPDTGGPGAHRGGMAQILEFTPTAPDAFVTARNRDRTVFQPWGILGGMPGASGSFTLNPGSGHAQNLRNTDALRVTMGDVLQIVSPGGGGRGDPFARDPAAVLRDIEAGRVTPRAAALDYGVALTTGTPPAVDIEATAALRAARPPRTGFDPGAARLAHEARWDAAAYAAMLAALDTLPISWRAPVKALLFAAVRDAPPDRPAAAVVAERFAAYAARSRPGHR
;
A
#
# COMPACT_ATOMS: atom_id res chain seq x y z
N MET A 1 11.78 13.41 -29.26
CA MET A 1 12.34 12.04 -29.26
C MET A 1 13.44 11.98 -30.32
N ARG A 2 14.59 11.40 -29.98
CA ARG A 2 15.75 11.26 -30.88
C ARG A 2 15.71 9.95 -31.65
N THR A 3 15.04 8.94 -31.07
CA THR A 3 14.89 7.59 -31.63
C THR A 3 13.64 7.53 -32.51
N ASP A 4 13.73 6.89 -33.68
CA ASP A 4 12.56 6.67 -34.52
C ASP A 4 11.51 5.78 -33.81
N PRO A 5 10.20 5.92 -34.12
CA PRO A 5 9.13 5.25 -33.40
C PRO A 5 9.21 3.71 -33.40
N VAL A 6 9.73 3.11 -34.49
CA VAL A 6 9.84 1.64 -34.60
C VAL A 6 10.96 1.14 -33.70
N THR A 7 12.12 1.77 -33.76
CA THR A 7 13.26 1.45 -32.88
C THR A 7 12.88 1.67 -31.41
N LEU A 8 12.17 2.76 -31.09
CA LEU A 8 11.71 3.03 -29.73
C LEU A 8 10.78 1.91 -29.21
N GLN A 9 9.83 1.46 -30.02
CA GLN A 9 8.95 0.35 -29.65
C GLN A 9 9.72 -0.98 -29.46
N VAL A 10 10.72 -1.22 -30.28
CA VAL A 10 11.61 -2.39 -30.14
C VAL A 10 12.40 -2.30 -28.83
N LEU A 11 13.00 -1.16 -28.53
CA LEU A 11 13.72 -0.93 -27.27
C LEU A 11 12.80 -1.05 -26.06
N ARG A 12 11.58 -0.51 -26.10
CA ARG A 12 10.57 -0.69 -25.06
C ARG A 12 10.34 -2.17 -24.74
N ASN A 13 10.12 -2.99 -25.76
CA ASN A 13 9.87 -4.41 -25.57
C ASN A 13 11.10 -5.15 -25.03
N HIS A 14 12.29 -4.82 -25.51
CA HIS A 14 13.53 -5.46 -25.06
C HIS A 14 13.94 -5.06 -23.65
N THR A 15 13.79 -3.79 -23.26
CA THR A 15 14.06 -3.35 -21.88
C THR A 15 13.09 -3.98 -20.89
N ARG A 16 11.80 -4.10 -21.27
CA ARG A 16 10.84 -4.85 -20.46
C ARG A 16 11.24 -6.32 -20.36
N ALA A 17 11.58 -6.97 -21.46
CA ALA A 17 12.03 -8.37 -21.46
C ALA A 17 13.30 -8.57 -20.61
N ALA A 18 14.18 -7.57 -20.54
CA ALA A 18 15.32 -7.59 -19.63
C ALA A 18 14.85 -7.61 -18.16
N ALA A 19 13.93 -6.72 -17.78
CA ALA A 19 13.34 -6.69 -16.43
C ALA A 19 12.61 -8.00 -16.10
N GLU A 20 11.82 -8.56 -17.03
CA GLU A 20 11.17 -9.88 -16.84
C GLU A 20 12.18 -11.02 -16.66
N SER A 21 13.31 -10.98 -17.38
CA SER A 21 14.38 -11.98 -17.21
C SER A 21 15.05 -11.87 -15.84
N MET A 22 15.25 -10.65 -15.33
CA MET A 22 15.75 -10.40 -13.98
C MET A 22 14.77 -10.93 -12.93
N ALA A 23 13.48 -10.59 -13.05
CA ALA A 23 12.43 -11.03 -12.15
C ALA A 23 12.29 -12.56 -12.12
N THR A 24 12.32 -13.21 -13.28
CA THR A 24 12.31 -14.67 -13.40
C THR A 24 13.52 -15.31 -12.71
N THR A 25 14.71 -14.69 -12.85
CA THR A 25 15.92 -15.16 -12.18
C THR A 25 15.75 -15.10 -10.66
N LEU A 26 15.29 -13.96 -10.14
CA LEU A 26 15.06 -13.77 -8.72
C LEU A 26 14.02 -14.77 -8.20
N TYR A 27 12.85 -14.82 -8.79
CA TYR A 27 11.75 -15.72 -8.42
C TYR A 27 12.18 -17.19 -8.32
N ARG A 28 12.94 -17.68 -9.32
CA ARG A 28 13.39 -19.07 -9.37
C ARG A 28 14.49 -19.43 -8.38
N THR A 29 15.22 -18.44 -7.90
CA THR A 29 16.38 -18.66 -7.00
C THR A 29 16.14 -18.17 -5.58
N ALA A 30 15.01 -17.52 -5.30
CA ALA A 30 14.62 -17.08 -3.97
C ALA A 30 14.29 -18.25 -3.03
N HIS A 31 14.47 -18.00 -1.74
CA HIS A 31 14.37 -19.00 -0.68
C HIS A 31 13.18 -18.79 0.26
N SER A 32 12.82 -17.53 0.55
CA SER A 32 11.73 -17.24 1.48
C SER A 32 10.36 -17.24 0.80
N THR A 33 9.32 -17.54 1.58
CA THR A 33 7.92 -17.43 1.13
C THR A 33 7.55 -16.01 0.71
N PHE A 34 8.17 -14.97 1.32
CA PHE A 34 7.94 -13.58 0.92
C PHE A 34 8.34 -13.31 -0.52
N VAL A 35 9.53 -13.69 -0.90
CA VAL A 35 10.05 -13.41 -2.25
C VAL A 35 9.49 -14.41 -3.25
N LYS A 36 9.41 -15.70 -2.89
CA LYS A 36 9.07 -16.76 -3.82
C LYS A 36 7.56 -16.93 -4.02
N GLU A 37 6.77 -16.92 -2.95
CA GLU A 37 5.33 -17.23 -3.04
C GLU A 37 4.48 -15.96 -3.13
N THR A 38 4.76 -14.94 -2.27
CA THR A 38 3.99 -13.70 -2.33
C THR A 38 4.53 -12.70 -3.35
N GLU A 39 5.72 -12.96 -3.92
CA GLU A 39 6.40 -12.10 -4.90
C GLU A 39 6.63 -10.67 -4.38
N ASP A 40 6.96 -10.53 -3.08
CA ASP A 40 7.25 -9.23 -2.49
C ASP A 40 8.66 -8.74 -2.86
N PHE A 41 8.81 -8.43 -4.13
CA PHE A 41 10.02 -7.87 -4.73
C PHE A 41 9.68 -6.99 -5.94
N THR A 42 10.61 -6.16 -6.37
CA THR A 42 10.58 -5.53 -7.68
C THR A 42 11.98 -5.46 -8.29
N ILE A 43 12.00 -5.39 -9.61
CA ILE A 43 13.24 -5.33 -10.40
C ILE A 43 13.07 -4.25 -11.46
N GLN A 44 14.13 -3.47 -11.71
CA GLN A 44 14.10 -2.37 -12.67
C GLN A 44 15.34 -2.31 -13.54
N VAL A 45 15.14 -1.86 -14.78
CA VAL A 45 16.19 -1.31 -15.62
C VAL A 45 16.13 0.22 -15.48
N LEU A 46 17.25 0.83 -15.12
CA LEU A 46 17.37 2.26 -14.86
C LEU A 46 18.27 2.90 -15.94
N ASP A 47 18.03 4.18 -16.23
CA ASP A 47 18.98 4.96 -17.01
C ASP A 47 20.29 5.25 -16.24
N ALA A 48 21.23 5.96 -16.86
CA ALA A 48 22.51 6.33 -16.24
C ALA A 48 22.35 7.30 -15.04
N ARG A 49 21.20 7.91 -14.88
CA ARG A 49 20.88 8.80 -13.75
C ARG A 49 20.09 8.09 -12.63
N GLY A 50 19.84 6.78 -12.79
CA GLY A 50 19.06 6.02 -11.81
C GLY A 50 17.54 6.17 -11.93
N LYS A 51 17.03 6.67 -13.05
CA LYS A 51 15.59 6.77 -13.29
C LYS A 51 15.04 5.46 -13.80
N THR A 52 13.98 4.95 -13.21
CA THR A 52 13.34 3.70 -13.65
C THR A 52 12.76 3.86 -15.06
N VAL A 53 13.26 3.06 -15.99
CA VAL A 53 12.79 3.01 -17.40
C VAL A 53 11.84 1.86 -17.62
N ALA A 54 12.14 0.68 -17.08
CA ALA A 54 11.33 -0.52 -17.23
C ALA A 54 11.30 -1.35 -15.95
N ALA A 55 10.16 -1.97 -15.69
CA ALA A 55 9.90 -2.95 -14.64
C ALA A 55 9.14 -4.15 -15.22
N PRO A 56 9.12 -5.32 -14.57
CA PRO A 56 8.30 -6.45 -14.98
C PRO A 56 6.81 -6.12 -14.84
N LEU A 57 5.96 -6.79 -15.61
CA LEU A 57 4.50 -6.69 -15.52
C LEU A 57 3.87 -7.91 -14.83
N ASP A 58 4.46 -9.09 -15.00
CA ASP A 58 3.86 -10.37 -14.63
C ASP A 58 4.39 -10.94 -13.30
N LEU A 59 5.58 -10.52 -12.88
CA LEU A 59 6.25 -10.99 -11.67
C LEU A 59 6.66 -9.84 -10.76
N GLY A 60 6.43 -10.03 -9.48
CA GLY A 60 6.81 -9.09 -8.43
C GLY A 60 5.80 -7.97 -8.20
N ALA A 61 6.02 -7.22 -7.14
CA ALA A 61 5.23 -6.05 -6.80
C ALA A 61 5.57 -4.89 -7.74
N THR A 62 4.62 -4.45 -8.55
CA THR A 62 4.84 -3.44 -9.61
C THR A 62 4.46 -2.02 -9.20
N TRP A 63 4.24 -1.75 -7.93
CA TRP A 63 3.77 -0.46 -7.44
C TRP A 63 4.85 0.63 -7.33
N TYR A 64 6.08 0.33 -7.76
CA TYR A 64 7.19 1.29 -7.83
C TYR A 64 7.63 1.67 -9.27
N PRO A 65 6.74 1.83 -10.26
CA PRO A 65 7.19 2.10 -11.63
C PRO A 65 7.99 3.40 -11.76
N GLY A 66 7.76 4.38 -10.86
CA GLY A 66 8.47 5.65 -10.84
C GLY A 66 9.55 5.76 -9.76
N LEU A 67 10.07 4.64 -9.24
CA LEU A 67 11.12 4.68 -8.23
C LEU A 67 12.36 5.39 -8.77
N ASP A 68 12.91 6.29 -7.93
CA ASP A 68 14.05 7.14 -8.26
C ASP A 68 15.27 6.75 -7.43
N TYR A 69 16.32 6.28 -8.10
CA TYR A 69 17.59 5.94 -7.45
C TYR A 69 18.59 7.11 -7.45
N GLU A 70 18.35 8.20 -8.19
CA GLU A 70 19.29 9.31 -8.26
C GLU A 70 19.73 9.82 -6.87
N PRO A 71 18.82 9.99 -5.87
CA PRO A 71 19.22 10.48 -4.56
C PRO A 71 20.15 9.56 -3.77
N VAL A 72 20.19 8.25 -4.10
CA VAL A 72 21.01 7.28 -3.36
C VAL A 72 22.32 6.95 -4.08
N LEU A 73 22.40 7.17 -5.40
CA LEU A 73 23.59 6.82 -6.18
C LEU A 73 24.85 7.56 -5.70
N ASP A 74 24.73 8.85 -5.40
CA ASP A 74 25.85 9.70 -4.97
C ASP A 74 26.24 9.47 -3.50
N LEU A 75 25.43 8.73 -2.75
CA LEU A 75 25.72 8.40 -1.35
C LEU A 75 26.69 7.21 -1.20
N VAL A 76 27.00 6.51 -2.29
CA VAL A 76 28.00 5.43 -2.29
C VAL A 76 29.40 6.03 -2.37
N PRO A 77 30.23 5.92 -1.31
CA PRO A 77 31.52 6.59 -1.28
C PRO A 77 32.47 6.15 -2.40
N GLY A 78 33.10 7.08 -3.11
CA GLY A 78 34.13 6.82 -4.11
C GLY A 78 33.61 6.40 -5.50
N GLY A 79 32.33 6.64 -5.83
CA GLY A 79 31.74 6.35 -7.13
C GLY A 79 31.60 4.85 -7.42
N TYR A 80 31.65 4.44 -8.67
CA TYR A 80 31.43 3.04 -9.09
C TYR A 80 32.57 2.51 -9.95
N ALA A 81 32.85 1.21 -9.83
CA ALA A 81 33.75 0.43 -10.67
C ALA A 81 33.02 -0.76 -11.30
N PRO A 82 33.51 -1.31 -12.43
CA PRO A 82 32.96 -2.55 -13.00
C PRO A 82 32.97 -3.69 -11.98
N GLY A 83 31.83 -4.39 -11.84
CA GLY A 83 31.68 -5.47 -10.87
C GLY A 83 31.14 -5.05 -9.49
N ASP A 84 31.02 -3.74 -9.22
CA ASP A 84 30.39 -3.26 -8.00
C ASP A 84 28.90 -3.63 -7.96
N ILE A 85 28.41 -3.96 -6.75
CA ILE A 85 26.98 -4.03 -6.44
C ILE A 85 26.78 -3.29 -5.14
N ALA A 86 26.00 -2.21 -5.19
CA ALA A 86 25.65 -1.41 -4.02
C ALA A 86 24.28 -1.81 -3.47
N MET A 87 24.06 -1.55 -2.19
CA MET A 87 22.82 -1.83 -1.49
C MET A 87 22.54 -0.81 -0.39
N THR A 88 21.29 -0.75 0.02
CA THR A 88 20.82 -0.08 1.24
C THR A 88 19.51 -0.67 1.70
N ASN A 89 19.20 -0.55 2.98
CA ASN A 89 17.84 -0.70 3.51
C ASN A 89 17.47 0.44 4.46
N ASP A 90 18.25 1.52 4.44
CA ASP A 90 17.99 2.68 5.28
C ASP A 90 16.92 3.58 4.65
N PRO A 91 15.74 3.70 5.25
CA PRO A 91 14.63 4.50 4.69
C PRO A 91 14.89 6.01 4.72
N TYR A 92 15.93 6.47 5.43
CA TYR A 92 16.31 7.87 5.52
C TYR A 92 17.54 8.24 4.69
N SER A 93 18.15 7.26 4.00
CA SER A 93 19.32 7.49 3.14
C SER A 93 18.92 7.37 1.67
N GLY A 94 18.67 8.52 1.02
CA GLY A 94 18.25 8.56 -0.40
C GLY A 94 16.82 8.13 -0.67
N TYR A 95 16.05 7.71 0.36
CA TYR A 95 14.61 7.42 0.32
C TYR A 95 14.17 6.39 -0.72
N VAL A 96 15.10 5.55 -1.20
CA VAL A 96 14.81 4.48 -2.15
C VAL A 96 14.28 3.22 -1.45
N ALA A 97 14.81 2.88 -0.27
CA ALA A 97 14.22 1.92 0.64
C ALA A 97 13.05 2.57 1.39
N THR A 98 11.92 1.88 1.50
CA THR A 98 10.72 2.48 2.10
C THR A 98 10.50 2.09 3.55
N HIS A 99 11.18 1.04 4.02
CA HIS A 99 11.36 0.61 5.40
C HIS A 99 12.53 -0.38 5.49
N SER A 100 13.01 -0.66 6.69
CA SER A 100 14.22 -1.49 6.87
C SER A 100 14.16 -2.90 6.28
N PRO A 101 13.01 -3.63 6.21
CA PRO A 101 12.96 -4.93 5.52
C PRO A 101 13.15 -4.87 4.01
N ASP A 102 12.94 -3.73 3.35
CA ASP A 102 13.19 -3.59 1.91
C ASP A 102 14.68 -3.41 1.65
N ILE A 103 15.39 -4.48 1.31
CA ILE A 103 16.78 -4.37 0.85
C ILE A 103 16.77 -4.05 -0.63
N VAL A 104 17.25 -2.86 -0.95
CA VAL A 104 17.41 -2.35 -2.30
C VAL A 104 18.83 -2.58 -2.75
N MET A 105 19.02 -3.12 -3.96
CA MET A 105 20.32 -3.29 -4.61
C MET A 105 20.32 -2.64 -5.97
N TRP A 106 21.50 -2.19 -6.41
CA TRP A 106 21.74 -1.72 -7.77
C TRP A 106 23.15 -2.03 -8.23
N LYS A 107 23.26 -2.33 -9.52
CA LYS A 107 24.52 -2.64 -10.20
C LYS A 107 24.73 -1.66 -11.35
N PRO A 108 25.85 -0.92 -11.39
CA PRO A 108 26.20 -0.10 -12.55
C PRO A 108 26.53 -0.96 -13.76
N ILE A 109 26.09 -0.52 -14.93
CA ILE A 109 26.36 -1.17 -16.22
C ILE A 109 27.30 -0.26 -16.99
N PHE A 110 28.49 -0.77 -17.27
CA PHE A 110 29.56 -0.02 -17.93
C PHE A 110 29.65 -0.31 -19.42
N HIS A 111 29.99 0.72 -20.19
CA HIS A 111 30.46 0.64 -21.55
C HIS A 111 31.59 1.64 -21.75
N ASP A 112 32.76 1.18 -22.23
CA ASP A 112 33.97 2.00 -22.45
C ASP A 112 34.32 2.89 -21.24
N GLY A 113 34.28 2.31 -20.03
CA GLY A 113 34.63 2.99 -18.78
C GLY A 113 33.58 3.97 -18.25
N ARG A 114 32.41 4.07 -18.87
CA ARG A 114 31.31 4.95 -18.41
C ARG A 114 30.11 4.14 -17.97
N VAL A 115 29.43 4.58 -16.93
CA VAL A 115 28.12 4.03 -16.54
C VAL A 115 27.08 4.50 -17.56
N ILE A 116 26.41 3.55 -18.22
CA ILE A 116 25.38 3.81 -19.23
C ILE A 116 23.96 3.52 -18.74
N ALA A 117 23.83 2.71 -17.70
CA ALA A 117 22.57 2.29 -17.11
C ALA A 117 22.84 1.65 -15.73
N PHE A 118 21.77 1.32 -15.00
CA PHE A 118 21.84 0.45 -13.83
C PHE A 118 20.79 -0.67 -13.94
N ALA A 119 21.11 -1.81 -13.34
CA ALA A 119 20.16 -2.85 -13.01
C ALA A 119 19.84 -2.75 -11.50
N GLY A 120 18.61 -2.47 -11.14
CA GLY A 120 18.19 -2.27 -9.76
C GLY A 120 17.06 -3.22 -9.36
N GLY A 121 16.80 -3.28 -8.06
CA GLY A 121 15.68 -4.01 -7.52
C GLY A 121 15.68 -4.02 -6.00
N HIS A 122 14.58 -4.49 -5.43
CA HIS A 122 14.53 -4.76 -4.00
C HIS A 122 13.80 -6.08 -3.72
N ILE A 123 14.05 -6.62 -2.55
CA ILE A 123 13.31 -7.72 -1.95
C ILE A 123 12.85 -7.29 -0.56
N HIS A 124 11.64 -7.71 -0.16
CA HIS A 124 11.23 -7.65 1.23
C HIS A 124 11.87 -8.83 1.99
N ASN A 125 12.81 -8.53 2.86
CA ASN A 125 13.43 -9.57 3.71
C ASN A 125 12.43 -10.09 4.73
N VAL A 126 12.52 -11.38 5.00
CA VAL A 126 11.69 -12.06 5.99
C VAL A 126 11.93 -11.53 7.41
N ASP A 127 13.15 -11.08 7.72
CA ASP A 127 13.54 -10.53 9.00
C ASP A 127 14.86 -9.74 8.87
N VAL A 128 14.90 -8.56 9.42
CA VAL A 128 16.13 -7.73 9.51
C VAL A 128 16.49 -7.42 10.97
N GLY A 129 16.01 -8.26 11.91
CA GLY A 129 16.22 -8.08 13.34
C GLY A 129 15.18 -7.18 13.99
N GLY A 130 15.62 -6.39 14.94
CA GLY A 130 14.75 -5.45 15.65
C GLY A 130 13.91 -6.08 16.76
N ALA A 131 12.92 -5.32 17.25
CA ALA A 131 12.19 -5.65 18.49
C ALA A 131 11.20 -6.83 18.34
N VAL A 132 10.71 -7.07 17.11
CA VAL A 132 9.72 -8.12 16.84
C VAL A 132 10.16 -9.04 15.70
N PRO A 133 9.74 -10.32 15.68
CA PRO A 133 9.94 -11.19 14.52
C PRO A 133 9.32 -10.58 13.25
N ALA A 134 9.95 -10.80 12.11
CA ALA A 134 9.63 -10.18 10.82
C ALA A 134 9.77 -8.64 10.82
N SER A 135 10.37 -8.05 11.87
CA SER A 135 10.80 -6.65 11.97
C SER A 135 9.69 -5.58 11.82
N LEU A 136 8.42 -5.96 11.88
CA LEU A 136 7.30 -5.07 11.59
C LEU A 136 6.20 -5.15 12.64
N SER A 137 5.89 -4.01 13.28
CA SER A 137 4.74 -3.80 14.14
C SER A 137 4.41 -2.31 14.22
N ARG A 138 3.14 -1.97 14.35
CA ARG A 138 2.70 -0.57 14.60
C ARG A 138 3.19 -0.04 15.95
N SER A 139 3.45 -0.92 16.90
CA SER A 139 3.93 -0.55 18.23
C SER A 139 5.37 -0.03 18.26
N LEU A 140 6.13 -0.15 17.15
CA LEU A 140 7.48 0.40 17.06
C LEU A 140 7.41 1.92 16.94
N THR A 141 8.21 2.61 17.75
CA THR A 141 8.15 4.08 17.89
C THR A 141 9.38 4.80 17.35
N ASP A 142 10.41 4.03 17.02
CA ASP A 142 11.70 4.54 16.55
C ASP A 142 12.24 3.59 15.47
N VAL A 143 12.82 4.12 14.40
CA VAL A 143 13.35 3.32 13.29
C VAL A 143 14.44 2.32 13.73
N HIS A 144 15.17 2.59 14.83
CA HIS A 144 16.18 1.66 15.35
C HIS A 144 15.56 0.38 15.94
N GLN A 145 14.30 0.39 16.31
CA GLN A 145 13.57 -0.80 16.76
C GLN A 145 13.16 -1.71 15.57
N GLU A 146 13.23 -1.22 14.34
CA GLU A 146 12.80 -1.91 13.12
C GLU A 146 13.88 -2.86 12.56
N GLY A 147 15.05 -2.92 13.16
CA GLY A 147 16.15 -3.81 12.79
C GLY A 147 17.41 -3.09 12.34
N ILE A 148 18.30 -3.85 11.72
CA ILE A 148 19.57 -3.32 11.24
C ILE A 148 19.31 -2.33 10.08
N ARG A 149 19.92 -1.15 10.16
CA ARG A 149 19.95 -0.18 9.07
C ARG A 149 21.32 -0.16 8.42
N ILE A 150 21.35 -0.34 7.12
CA ILE A 150 22.56 -0.35 6.31
C ILE A 150 22.49 0.89 5.39
N PRO A 151 23.33 1.90 5.63
CA PRO A 151 23.42 3.02 4.72
C PRO A 151 23.92 2.56 3.34
N PRO A 152 23.83 3.38 2.28
CA PRO A 152 24.34 3.03 0.98
C PRO A 152 25.78 2.53 1.03
N ALA A 153 25.98 1.24 0.73
CA ALA A 153 27.26 0.54 0.85
C ALA A 153 27.43 -0.44 -0.32
N ARG A 154 28.69 -0.83 -0.60
CA ARG A 154 28.95 -1.87 -1.58
C ARG A 154 28.93 -3.23 -0.90
N LEU A 155 28.03 -4.12 -1.35
CA LEU A 155 28.08 -5.52 -1.01
C LEU A 155 29.17 -6.27 -1.82
N TYR A 156 29.38 -5.84 -3.07
CA TYR A 156 30.48 -6.30 -3.92
C TYR A 156 31.31 -5.12 -4.39
N ARG A 157 32.63 -5.24 -4.29
CA ARG A 157 33.62 -4.30 -4.84
C ARG A 157 34.39 -5.00 -5.96
N GLU A 158 34.29 -4.48 -7.16
CA GLU A 158 34.98 -5.05 -8.34
C GLU A 158 34.79 -6.58 -8.46
N GLY A 159 33.58 -7.05 -8.15
CA GLY A 159 33.21 -8.47 -8.19
C GLY A 159 33.56 -9.27 -6.93
N VAL A 160 34.23 -8.68 -5.93
CA VAL A 160 34.59 -9.33 -4.66
C VAL A 160 33.57 -9.00 -3.56
N LEU A 161 33.02 -10.03 -2.91
CA LEU A 161 32.05 -9.89 -1.82
C LEU A 161 32.71 -9.24 -0.59
N ASP A 162 32.03 -8.26 -0.01
CA ASP A 162 32.37 -7.73 1.32
C ASP A 162 31.82 -8.68 2.40
N GLU A 163 32.66 -9.66 2.79
CA GLU A 163 32.30 -10.64 3.81
C GLU A 163 32.07 -10.00 5.20
N GLY A 164 32.71 -8.85 5.48
CA GLY A 164 32.55 -8.13 6.74
C GLY A 164 31.13 -7.60 6.87
N LEU A 165 30.66 -6.89 5.85
CA LEU A 165 29.29 -6.38 5.81
C LEU A 165 28.27 -7.53 5.88
N LEU A 166 28.45 -8.58 5.07
CA LEU A 166 27.56 -9.75 5.07
C LEU A 166 27.46 -10.38 6.46
N ARG A 167 28.60 -10.61 7.12
CA ARG A 167 28.62 -11.22 8.47
C ARG A 167 27.89 -10.36 9.51
N VAL A 168 28.02 -9.03 9.44
CA VAL A 168 27.28 -8.11 10.31
C VAL A 168 25.78 -8.23 10.05
N MET A 169 25.36 -8.25 8.79
CA MET A 169 23.94 -8.41 8.44
C MET A 169 23.37 -9.72 8.99
N LEU A 170 24.03 -10.84 8.71
CA LEU A 170 23.53 -12.17 9.09
C LEU A 170 23.55 -12.42 10.60
N ALA A 171 24.44 -11.76 11.35
CA ALA A 171 24.47 -11.82 12.81
C ALA A 171 23.29 -11.10 13.48
N ASN A 172 22.63 -10.18 12.77
CA ASN A 172 21.52 -9.37 13.30
C ASN A 172 20.12 -9.91 12.94
N VAL A 173 20.02 -10.98 12.15
CA VAL A 173 18.75 -11.55 11.69
C VAL A 173 18.46 -12.91 12.34
N ARG A 174 17.18 -13.25 12.45
CA ARG A 174 16.75 -14.50 13.11
C ARG A 174 16.81 -15.74 12.21
N VAL A 175 16.82 -15.53 10.88
CA VAL A 175 16.81 -16.58 9.85
C VAL A 175 17.89 -16.34 8.78
N PRO A 176 19.19 -16.41 9.16
CA PRO A 176 20.31 -15.97 8.31
C PRO A 176 20.41 -16.74 6.99
N GLU A 177 20.09 -18.04 6.97
CA GLU A 177 20.16 -18.86 5.76
C GLU A 177 19.15 -18.40 4.70
N GLN A 178 17.90 -18.12 5.09
CA GLN A 178 16.88 -17.61 4.18
C GLN A 178 17.26 -16.22 3.66
N ASN A 179 17.69 -15.32 4.57
CA ASN A 179 18.11 -13.97 4.19
C ASN A 179 19.25 -14.01 3.16
N TRP A 180 20.28 -14.80 3.41
CA TRP A 180 21.40 -14.92 2.46
C TRP A 180 20.97 -15.56 1.14
N GLY A 181 20.04 -16.52 1.18
CA GLY A 181 19.44 -17.10 -0.02
C GLY A 181 18.78 -16.06 -0.91
N ASP A 182 17.92 -15.22 -0.32
CA ASP A 182 17.21 -14.17 -1.05
C ASP A 182 18.15 -13.05 -1.55
N LEU A 183 19.15 -12.67 -0.76
CA LEU A 183 20.18 -11.71 -1.20
C LEU A 183 20.96 -12.22 -2.40
N LYS A 184 21.35 -13.50 -2.43
CA LYS A 184 22.00 -14.13 -3.59
C LYS A 184 21.09 -14.14 -4.82
N ALA A 185 19.78 -14.35 -4.62
CA ALA A 185 18.81 -14.28 -5.71
C ALA A 185 18.72 -12.87 -6.32
N LEU A 186 18.74 -11.82 -5.47
CA LEU A 186 18.75 -10.43 -5.94
C LEU A 186 20.06 -10.09 -6.66
N VAL A 187 21.22 -10.55 -6.14
CA VAL A 187 22.53 -10.43 -6.84
C VAL A 187 22.49 -11.09 -8.22
N ALA A 188 21.93 -12.30 -8.32
CA ALA A 188 21.77 -13.00 -9.60
C ALA A 188 20.86 -12.23 -10.58
N ALA A 189 19.81 -11.60 -10.07
CA ALA A 189 18.90 -10.78 -10.87
C ALA A 189 19.58 -9.54 -11.44
N VAL A 190 20.29 -8.74 -10.62
CA VAL A 190 20.99 -7.54 -11.14
C VAL A 190 22.12 -7.90 -12.09
N ASN A 191 22.81 -9.03 -11.88
CA ASN A 191 23.78 -9.57 -12.85
C ASN A 191 23.12 -9.98 -14.18
N THR A 192 21.90 -10.49 -14.12
CA THR A 192 21.12 -10.79 -15.34
C THR A 192 20.77 -9.51 -16.08
N GLY A 193 20.40 -8.44 -15.35
CA GLY A 193 20.13 -7.11 -15.93
C GLY A 193 21.34 -6.55 -16.68
N GLU A 194 22.53 -6.58 -16.07
CA GLU A 194 23.77 -6.16 -16.72
C GLU A 194 23.98 -6.89 -18.05
N ARG A 195 23.88 -8.24 -18.06
CA ARG A 195 24.04 -9.03 -19.29
C ARG A 195 23.02 -8.66 -20.35
N ARG A 196 21.73 -8.49 -19.96
CA ARG A 196 20.65 -8.16 -20.92
C ARG A 196 20.82 -6.77 -21.51
N VAL A 197 21.20 -5.77 -20.73
CA VAL A 197 21.49 -4.42 -21.26
C VAL A 197 22.73 -4.43 -22.14
N ALA A 198 23.79 -5.16 -21.77
CA ALA A 198 24.97 -5.34 -22.63
C ALA A 198 24.60 -6.02 -23.97
N ASP A 199 23.67 -6.99 -24.00
CA ASP A 199 23.14 -7.58 -25.22
C ASP A 199 22.45 -6.54 -26.12
N LEU A 200 21.67 -5.63 -25.51
CA LEU A 200 21.04 -4.54 -26.26
C LEU A 200 22.08 -3.59 -26.87
N VAL A 201 23.09 -3.22 -26.08
CA VAL A 201 24.19 -2.36 -26.57
C VAL A 201 24.94 -3.00 -27.74
N ARG A 202 25.24 -4.32 -27.67
CA ARG A 202 25.87 -5.05 -28.77
C ARG A 202 25.01 -5.06 -30.03
N ARG A 203 23.70 -5.15 -29.90
CA ARG A 203 22.77 -5.24 -31.02
C ARG A 203 22.44 -3.90 -31.66
N PHE A 204 22.25 -2.85 -30.86
CA PHE A 204 21.74 -1.56 -31.35
C PHE A 204 22.76 -0.42 -31.26
N GLY A 205 23.91 -0.63 -30.62
CA GLY A 205 24.89 0.41 -30.31
C GLY A 205 24.51 1.21 -29.05
N VAL A 206 25.53 1.72 -28.36
CA VAL A 206 25.39 2.40 -27.08
C VAL A 206 24.55 3.66 -27.18
N GLU A 207 24.77 4.48 -28.20
CA GLU A 207 24.04 5.75 -28.41
C GLU A 207 22.53 5.51 -28.64
N THR A 208 22.18 4.48 -29.42
CA THR A 208 20.79 4.10 -29.66
C THR A 208 20.13 3.61 -28.38
N VAL A 209 20.82 2.81 -27.57
CA VAL A 209 20.25 2.30 -26.31
C VAL A 209 20.08 3.43 -25.30
N THR A 210 21.10 4.22 -25.01
CA THR A 210 21.03 5.31 -24.03
C THR A 210 20.05 6.41 -24.45
N GLY A 211 20.03 6.78 -25.74
CA GLY A 211 19.05 7.70 -26.31
C GLY A 211 17.62 7.15 -26.21
N GLY A 212 17.44 5.87 -26.51
CA GLY A 212 16.13 5.20 -26.42
C GLY A 212 15.62 5.09 -24.98
N LEU A 213 16.49 4.83 -23.97
CA LEU A 213 16.08 4.86 -22.57
C LEU A 213 15.55 6.25 -22.16
N ALA A 214 16.23 7.33 -22.59
CA ALA A 214 15.75 8.69 -22.34
C ALA A 214 14.42 8.97 -23.06
N ASP A 215 14.31 8.59 -24.34
CA ASP A 215 13.07 8.78 -25.13
C ASP A 215 11.89 7.96 -24.58
N LEU A 216 12.11 6.81 -23.92
CA LEU A 216 11.05 6.06 -23.23
C LEU A 216 10.50 6.80 -21.99
N LEU A 217 11.33 7.55 -21.30
CA LEU A 217 10.89 8.43 -20.21
C LEU A 217 10.05 9.59 -20.75
N ASP A 218 10.51 10.23 -21.83
CA ASP A 218 9.78 11.34 -22.46
C ASP A 218 8.45 10.87 -23.06
N TYR A 219 8.42 9.66 -23.62
CA TYR A 219 7.19 9.05 -24.15
C TYR A 219 6.16 8.78 -23.04
N ALA A 220 6.60 8.25 -21.89
CA ALA A 220 5.71 8.00 -20.74
C ALA A 220 5.18 9.33 -20.15
N GLU A 221 6.02 10.37 -20.08
CA GLU A 221 5.60 11.70 -19.68
C GLU A 221 4.51 12.26 -20.60
N ALA A 222 4.73 12.18 -21.91
CA ALA A 222 3.76 12.66 -22.90
C ALA A 222 2.39 11.95 -22.79
N GLN A 223 2.40 10.63 -22.53
CA GLN A 223 1.16 9.89 -22.30
C GLN A 223 0.46 10.32 -21.01
N ALA A 224 1.20 10.50 -19.90
CA ALA A 224 0.62 10.95 -18.64
C ALA A 224 0.01 12.35 -18.78
N ARG A 225 0.71 13.27 -19.45
CA ARG A 225 0.19 14.63 -19.74
C ARG A 225 -1.07 14.60 -20.61
N ALA A 226 -1.10 13.76 -21.64
CA ALA A 226 -2.29 13.60 -22.47
C ALA A 226 -3.52 13.09 -21.69
N VAL A 227 -3.30 12.19 -20.72
CA VAL A 227 -4.39 11.73 -19.84
C VAL A 227 -4.86 12.87 -18.93
N LEU A 228 -3.95 13.62 -18.30
CA LEU A 228 -4.31 14.75 -17.45
C LEU A 228 -5.06 15.84 -18.22
N ALA A 229 -4.61 16.18 -19.42
CA ALA A 229 -5.29 17.14 -20.31
C ALA A 229 -6.72 16.70 -20.74
N SER A 230 -7.06 15.42 -20.55
CA SER A 230 -8.42 14.90 -20.80
C SER A 230 -9.37 15.06 -19.62
N LEU A 231 -8.86 15.55 -18.50
CA LEU A 231 -9.64 15.81 -17.28
C LEU A 231 -9.98 17.29 -17.16
N PRO A 232 -11.08 17.64 -16.49
CA PRO A 232 -11.40 19.04 -16.22
C PRO A 232 -10.34 19.70 -15.35
N ASP A 233 -9.92 20.92 -15.72
CA ASP A 233 -9.15 21.79 -14.84
C ASP A 233 -9.95 22.11 -13.57
N GLY A 234 -9.28 22.18 -12.44
CA GLY A 234 -9.95 22.48 -11.18
C GLY A 234 -9.14 22.14 -9.94
N VAL A 235 -9.77 22.43 -8.80
CA VAL A 235 -9.25 22.11 -7.47
C VAL A 235 -10.21 21.13 -6.80
N TYR A 236 -9.69 20.00 -6.36
CA TYR A 236 -10.44 18.89 -5.80
C TYR A 236 -9.88 18.53 -4.43
N ASP A 237 -10.61 18.85 -3.37
CA ASP A 237 -10.21 18.51 -2.01
C ASP A 237 -10.76 17.13 -1.62
N PHE A 238 -9.92 16.27 -1.04
CA PHE A 238 -10.34 14.99 -0.52
C PHE A 238 -9.66 14.69 0.82
N THR A 239 -10.34 13.92 1.66
CA THR A 239 -9.83 13.50 2.97
C THR A 239 -10.01 11.99 3.10
N GLU A 240 -9.08 11.32 3.73
CA GLU A 240 -9.14 9.92 4.15
C GLU A 240 -8.62 9.78 5.57
N TYR A 241 -8.97 8.65 6.19
CA TYR A 241 -8.55 8.34 7.55
C TYR A 241 -7.99 6.94 7.62
N CYS A 242 -6.86 6.75 8.31
CA CYS A 242 -6.58 5.47 8.94
C CYS A 242 -7.43 5.36 10.21
N ASP A 243 -7.87 4.17 10.55
CA ASP A 243 -8.75 3.93 11.72
C ASP A 243 -8.16 4.48 13.01
N GLU A 244 -6.84 4.41 13.16
CA GLU A 244 -6.11 4.86 14.35
C GLU A 244 -4.63 5.16 14.06
N ASP A 245 -4.01 5.94 14.96
CA ASP A 245 -2.59 6.35 14.89
C ASP A 245 -1.59 5.26 15.35
N GLY A 246 -2.10 4.11 15.79
CA GLY A 246 -1.30 2.97 16.25
C GLY A 246 -0.79 3.06 17.70
N VAL A 247 -1.04 4.16 18.41
CA VAL A 247 -0.59 4.37 19.81
C VAL A 247 -1.74 4.76 20.71
N ASN A 248 -2.50 5.78 20.34
CA ASN A 248 -3.55 6.36 21.20
C ASN A 248 -4.96 5.89 20.79
N GLY A 249 -5.10 5.24 19.64
CA GLY A 249 -6.38 4.84 19.08
C GLY A 249 -7.14 5.99 18.42
N ASP A 250 -6.49 7.13 18.21
CA ASP A 250 -7.09 8.29 17.55
C ASP A 250 -6.96 8.19 16.03
N PRO A 251 -7.96 8.60 15.25
CA PRO A 251 -7.87 8.59 13.80
C PRO A 251 -6.66 9.38 13.26
N LEU A 252 -6.05 8.84 12.19
CA LEU A 252 -4.99 9.53 11.47
C LEU A 252 -5.58 10.12 10.18
N ARG A 253 -5.65 11.45 10.11
CA ARG A 253 -6.19 12.18 8.97
C ARG A 253 -5.16 12.38 7.88
N LEU A 254 -5.53 12.04 6.65
CA LEU A 254 -4.81 12.33 5.43
C LEU A 254 -5.64 13.29 4.57
N ARG A 255 -5.08 14.40 4.16
CA ARG A 255 -5.75 15.38 3.32
C ARG A 255 -4.96 15.63 2.04
N LEU A 256 -5.68 15.78 0.95
CA LEU A 256 -5.14 16.13 -0.35
C LEU A 256 -5.96 17.25 -0.98
N ARG A 257 -5.25 18.27 -1.48
CA ARG A 257 -5.76 19.18 -2.49
C ARG A 257 -5.11 18.85 -3.81
N LEU A 258 -5.88 18.30 -4.73
CA LEU A 258 -5.48 18.05 -6.10
C LEU A 258 -5.81 19.27 -6.95
N THR A 259 -4.82 19.84 -7.62
CA THR A 259 -5.03 20.89 -8.64
C THR A 259 -4.66 20.31 -10.00
N ILE A 260 -5.62 20.25 -10.92
CA ILE A 260 -5.39 19.88 -12.33
C ILE A 260 -5.39 21.19 -13.12
N ALA A 261 -4.31 21.42 -13.88
CA ALA A 261 -4.15 22.60 -14.72
C ALA A 261 -3.47 22.21 -16.04
N GLY A 262 -4.22 22.25 -17.14
CA GLY A 262 -3.76 21.84 -18.45
C GLY A 262 -3.34 20.37 -18.47
N ASP A 263 -2.05 20.09 -18.65
CA ASP A 263 -1.49 18.77 -18.76
C ASP A 263 -0.70 18.29 -17.51
N GLY A 264 -0.84 19.02 -16.39
CA GLY A 264 -0.15 18.74 -15.14
C GLY A 264 -1.07 18.65 -13.93
N ALA A 265 -0.57 18.03 -12.85
CA ALA A 265 -1.30 17.96 -11.60
C ALA A 265 -0.39 18.23 -10.39
N GLU A 266 -0.87 19.06 -9.46
CA GLU A 266 -0.24 19.29 -8.15
C GLU A 266 -1.05 18.55 -7.08
N LEU A 267 -0.34 17.81 -6.22
CA LEU A 267 -0.86 17.09 -5.07
C LEU A 267 -0.35 17.77 -3.79
N ASP A 268 -1.15 18.63 -3.18
CA ASP A 268 -0.80 19.32 -1.93
C ASP A 268 -1.40 18.57 -0.73
N TYR A 269 -0.52 18.02 0.11
CA TYR A 269 -0.89 17.27 1.31
C TYR A 269 -0.99 18.15 2.58
N ALA A 270 -1.01 19.48 2.43
CA ALA A 270 -1.25 20.38 3.56
C ALA A 270 -2.56 20.08 4.26
N GLY A 271 -2.52 20.01 5.60
CA GLY A 271 -3.67 19.59 6.41
C GLY A 271 -3.70 18.09 6.75
N THR A 272 -2.72 17.32 6.27
CA THR A 272 -2.45 15.96 6.76
C THR A 272 -1.89 16.04 8.19
N ASP A 273 -2.21 15.06 9.01
CA ASP A 273 -1.77 14.98 10.41
C ASP A 273 -0.23 14.96 10.55
N PRO A 274 0.30 15.41 11.69
CA PRO A 274 1.71 15.29 12.01
C PRO A 274 2.17 13.84 12.02
N GLN A 275 3.49 13.62 11.91
CA GLN A 275 4.08 12.29 12.06
C GLN A 275 3.59 11.63 13.37
N THR A 276 3.32 10.32 13.29
CA THR A 276 2.86 9.53 14.42
C THR A 276 4.03 9.05 15.29
N LEU A 277 3.74 8.65 16.52
CA LEU A 277 4.69 7.92 17.36
C LEU A 277 4.80 6.44 16.96
N SER A 278 3.90 5.95 16.13
CA SER A 278 3.94 4.57 15.59
C SER A 278 4.74 4.50 14.30
N SER A 279 4.96 3.28 13.81
CA SER A 279 5.70 3.02 12.58
C SER A 279 4.91 3.27 11.29
N MET A 280 3.81 4.03 11.35
CA MET A 280 2.91 4.30 10.22
C MET A 280 3.36 5.47 9.34
N ASN A 281 4.49 6.09 9.63
CA ASN A 281 5.01 7.22 8.85
C ASN A 281 5.55 6.78 7.48
N VAL A 282 5.47 7.67 6.48
CA VAL A 282 5.91 7.41 5.10
C VAL A 282 7.17 8.22 4.80
N PRO A 283 8.35 7.57 4.70
CA PRO A 283 9.62 8.26 4.54
C PRO A 283 9.79 8.75 3.09
N THR A 284 9.43 9.98 2.83
CA THR A 284 9.53 10.59 1.49
C THR A 284 10.68 11.59 1.37
N GLY A 285 11.23 12.06 2.49
CA GLY A 285 12.20 13.15 2.51
C GLY A 285 11.70 14.46 1.89
N GLY A 286 10.40 14.60 1.72
CA GLY A 286 9.80 15.75 1.03
C GLY A 286 10.00 15.72 -0.49
N HIS A 287 10.43 14.60 -1.07
CA HIS A 287 10.70 14.49 -2.49
C HIS A 287 9.41 14.71 -3.32
N PRO A 288 9.37 15.69 -4.26
CA PRO A 288 8.13 16.13 -4.92
C PRO A 288 7.56 15.11 -5.91
N ARG A 289 8.27 14.01 -6.17
CA ARG A 289 7.87 12.93 -7.07
C ARG A 289 8.11 11.54 -6.46
N HIS A 290 8.05 11.46 -5.13
CA HIS A 290 8.26 10.18 -4.46
C HIS A 290 7.22 9.16 -4.89
N SER A 291 7.66 7.96 -5.28
CA SER A 291 6.79 6.93 -5.88
C SER A 291 5.61 6.54 -4.98
N LEU A 292 5.80 6.44 -3.66
CA LEU A 292 4.72 6.12 -2.71
C LEU A 292 3.57 7.15 -2.73
N MET A 293 3.87 8.41 -3.02
CA MET A 293 2.86 9.47 -3.08
C MET A 293 2.06 9.45 -4.39
N LEU A 294 2.59 8.81 -5.43
CA LEU A 294 2.03 8.78 -6.78
C LEU A 294 1.35 7.45 -7.15
N VAL A 295 1.36 6.44 -6.27
CA VAL A 295 0.75 5.12 -6.57
C VAL A 295 -0.73 5.25 -6.95
N GLY A 296 -1.48 6.10 -6.25
CA GLY A 296 -2.88 6.39 -6.60
C GLY A 296 -3.04 7.04 -7.98
N ALA A 297 -2.10 7.93 -8.35
CA ALA A 297 -2.10 8.55 -9.67
C ALA A 297 -1.81 7.55 -10.79
N TYR A 298 -0.86 6.62 -10.60
CA TYR A 298 -0.61 5.54 -11.57
C TYR A 298 -1.85 4.69 -11.81
N TYR A 299 -2.59 4.37 -10.74
CA TYR A 299 -3.85 3.64 -10.86
C TYR A 299 -4.87 4.42 -11.68
N VAL A 300 -5.04 5.72 -11.40
CA VAL A 300 -5.93 6.61 -12.17
C VAL A 300 -5.54 6.66 -13.64
N LEU A 301 -4.26 6.88 -13.93
CA LEU A 301 -3.75 6.93 -15.30
C LEU A 301 -4.03 5.62 -16.04
N SER A 302 -3.79 4.47 -15.39
CA SER A 302 -4.04 3.14 -15.98
C SER A 302 -5.53 2.87 -16.19
N ALA A 303 -6.40 3.34 -15.29
CA ALA A 303 -7.85 3.21 -15.43
C ALA A 303 -8.39 4.06 -16.60
N LEU A 304 -7.83 5.25 -16.80
CA LEU A 304 -8.23 6.16 -17.86
C LEU A 304 -7.59 5.84 -19.23
N HIS A 305 -6.41 5.24 -19.23
CA HIS A 305 -5.68 4.84 -20.43
C HIS A 305 -5.01 3.46 -20.24
N PRO A 306 -5.77 2.35 -20.44
CA PRO A 306 -5.20 1.01 -20.40
C PRO A 306 -4.04 0.86 -21.39
N GLY A 307 -2.88 0.39 -20.92
CA GLY A 307 -1.68 0.25 -21.73
C GLY A 307 -0.74 1.46 -21.74
N ILE A 308 -1.02 2.48 -20.91
CA ILE A 308 -0.05 3.55 -20.63
C ILE A 308 1.29 2.96 -20.17
N LEU A 309 2.38 3.53 -20.64
CA LEU A 309 3.71 3.16 -20.15
C LEU A 309 3.95 3.82 -18.79
N LEU A 310 4.06 2.99 -17.75
CA LEU A 310 4.39 3.46 -16.41
C LEU A 310 5.89 3.29 -16.15
N ASN A 311 6.58 4.41 -15.97
CA ASN A 311 7.98 4.49 -15.56
C ASN A 311 8.23 5.86 -14.88
N PHE A 312 9.49 6.20 -14.60
CA PHE A 312 9.80 7.49 -13.98
C PHE A 312 9.32 8.71 -14.80
N GLY A 313 9.28 8.61 -16.14
CA GLY A 313 8.77 9.68 -17.01
C GLY A 313 7.32 10.06 -16.66
N THR A 314 6.49 9.10 -16.32
CA THR A 314 5.10 9.33 -15.87
C THR A 314 5.02 10.30 -14.70
N THR A 315 6.00 10.26 -13.78
CA THR A 315 6.01 11.12 -12.57
C THR A 315 6.19 12.58 -12.89
N ARG A 316 6.77 12.92 -14.05
CA ARG A 316 7.09 14.30 -14.44
C ARG A 316 5.87 15.18 -14.67
N ALA A 317 4.71 14.57 -14.92
CA ALA A 317 3.42 15.27 -15.03
C ALA A 317 2.83 15.68 -13.66
N PHE A 318 3.46 15.27 -12.55
CA PHE A 318 3.00 15.50 -11.18
C PHE A 318 4.01 16.25 -10.33
N THR A 319 3.49 16.97 -9.33
CA THR A 319 4.29 17.56 -8.25
C THR A 319 3.56 17.38 -6.93
N CYS A 320 4.26 16.89 -5.90
CA CYS A 320 3.73 16.75 -4.54
C CYS A 320 4.31 17.83 -3.63
N ARG A 321 3.45 18.43 -2.80
CA ARG A 321 3.85 19.27 -1.67
C ARG A 321 3.63 18.49 -0.36
N LEU A 322 4.72 18.19 0.33
CA LEU A 322 4.75 17.29 1.49
C LEU A 322 5.20 18.09 2.73
N PRO A 323 4.28 18.44 3.65
CA PRO A 323 4.61 19.25 4.83
C PRO A 323 5.65 18.55 5.71
N PRO A 324 6.74 19.24 6.10
CA PRO A 324 7.75 18.69 7.00
C PRO A 324 7.16 18.30 8.36
N GLY A 325 7.57 17.15 8.90
CA GLY A 325 7.09 16.64 10.19
C GLY A 325 5.65 16.14 10.17
N SER A 326 5.07 15.94 8.98
CA SER A 326 3.81 15.23 8.80
C SER A 326 4.05 13.73 8.60
N VAL A 327 2.98 12.93 8.69
CA VAL A 327 3.04 11.48 8.47
C VAL A 327 3.56 11.12 7.07
N VAL A 328 3.45 12.01 6.09
CA VAL A 328 3.94 11.83 4.71
C VAL A 328 5.34 12.39 4.47
N ASN A 329 5.93 13.05 5.45
CA ASN A 329 7.30 13.57 5.43
C ASN A 329 7.86 13.64 6.85
N PRO A 330 8.06 12.48 7.51
CA PRO A 330 8.52 12.41 8.89
C PRO A 330 10.00 12.79 9.00
N SER A 331 10.35 13.29 10.17
CA SER A 331 11.74 13.55 10.54
C SER A 331 12.34 12.32 11.23
N PHE A 332 13.60 12.03 10.90
CA PHE A 332 14.39 11.03 11.62
C PHE A 332 14.38 11.33 13.15
N PRO A 333 14.25 10.32 14.03
CA PRO A 333 14.26 8.87 13.81
C PRO A 333 12.86 8.21 13.81
N ALA A 334 11.82 8.89 13.34
CA ALA A 334 10.46 8.33 13.33
C ALA A 334 10.42 6.92 12.71
N ALA A 335 9.66 6.01 13.32
CA ALA A 335 9.46 4.66 12.81
C ALA A 335 8.60 4.67 11.52
N VAL A 336 8.91 3.81 10.56
CA VAL A 336 8.30 3.76 9.22
C VAL A 336 7.91 2.34 8.77
N GLY A 337 8.15 1.33 9.58
CA GLY A 337 7.97 -0.08 9.23
C GLY A 337 6.60 -0.41 8.65
N MET A 338 5.54 0.21 9.19
CA MET A 338 4.15 0.01 8.78
C MET A 338 3.62 1.09 7.82
N ARG A 339 4.53 1.80 7.09
CA ARG A 339 4.13 2.80 6.07
C ARG A 339 3.12 2.27 5.06
N SER A 340 3.14 0.97 4.77
CA SER A 340 2.25 0.35 3.79
C SER A 340 0.76 0.48 4.16
N LEU A 341 0.41 0.52 5.45
CA LEU A 341 -0.95 0.80 5.91
C LEU A 341 -1.37 2.23 5.50
N THR A 342 -0.54 3.21 5.81
CA THR A 342 -0.77 4.62 5.42
C THR A 342 -0.77 4.78 3.90
N CYS A 343 0.13 4.11 3.17
CA CYS A 343 0.17 4.11 1.71
C CYS A 343 -1.14 3.57 1.10
N GLY A 344 -1.79 2.58 1.71
CA GLY A 344 -3.11 2.11 1.31
C GLY A 344 -4.17 3.22 1.36
N ARG A 345 -4.10 4.07 2.40
CA ARG A 345 -5.01 5.24 2.51
C ARG A 345 -4.62 6.37 1.57
N LEU A 346 -3.33 6.64 1.38
CA LEU A 346 -2.84 7.65 0.43
C LEU A 346 -3.28 7.34 -1.01
N ARG A 347 -3.30 6.07 -1.41
CA ARG A 347 -3.84 5.67 -2.71
C ARG A 347 -5.33 5.99 -2.83
N SER A 348 -6.12 5.59 -1.84
CA SER A 348 -7.55 5.89 -1.81
C SER A 348 -7.81 7.40 -1.77
N LEU A 349 -6.96 8.17 -1.09
CA LEU A 349 -7.00 9.63 -1.02
C LEU A 349 -6.82 10.28 -2.41
N VAL A 350 -5.73 9.93 -3.10
CA VAL A 350 -5.43 10.43 -4.46
C VAL A 350 -6.55 10.02 -5.41
N TYR A 351 -6.96 8.78 -5.33
CA TYR A 351 -7.99 8.22 -6.13
C TYR A 351 -9.34 8.92 -5.94
N GLY A 352 -9.74 9.17 -4.69
CA GLY A 352 -10.97 9.91 -4.36
C GLY A 352 -10.94 11.35 -4.84
N ALA A 353 -9.77 12.02 -4.81
CA ALA A 353 -9.63 13.36 -5.37
C ALA A 353 -9.86 13.38 -6.89
N PHE A 354 -9.25 12.45 -7.64
CA PHE A 354 -9.48 12.31 -9.08
C PHE A 354 -10.90 11.86 -9.44
N ALA A 355 -11.55 11.05 -8.58
CA ALA A 355 -12.93 10.64 -8.79
C ALA A 355 -13.92 11.82 -8.75
N GLN A 356 -13.59 12.93 -8.09
CA GLN A 356 -14.39 14.15 -8.16
C GLN A 356 -14.28 14.85 -9.54
N ALA A 357 -13.09 14.78 -10.17
CA ALA A 357 -12.88 15.34 -11.50
C ALA A 357 -13.55 14.50 -12.60
N ALA A 358 -13.59 13.17 -12.42
CA ALA A 358 -14.13 12.24 -13.43
C ALA A 358 -14.93 11.09 -12.80
N PRO A 359 -16.05 11.37 -12.10
CA PRO A 359 -16.78 10.34 -11.35
C PRO A 359 -17.35 9.24 -12.25
N GLU A 360 -17.68 9.56 -13.52
CA GLU A 360 -18.22 8.59 -14.47
C GLU A 360 -17.15 7.63 -15.03
N ARG A 361 -15.88 7.99 -14.93
CA ARG A 361 -14.77 7.24 -15.53
C ARG A 361 -13.99 6.39 -14.53
N LEU A 362 -14.17 6.63 -13.22
CA LEU A 362 -13.40 6.00 -12.16
C LEU A 362 -14.28 5.13 -11.25
N PRO A 363 -13.74 4.03 -10.68
CA PRO A 363 -14.48 3.16 -9.78
C PRO A 363 -14.71 3.78 -8.39
N ALA A 364 -15.52 3.13 -7.55
CA ALA A 364 -15.63 3.41 -6.12
C ALA A 364 -14.37 2.98 -5.34
N ALA A 365 -14.32 3.23 -4.03
CA ALA A 365 -13.16 2.87 -3.22
C ALA A 365 -12.91 1.36 -3.20
N PRO A 366 -11.66 0.93 -3.45
CA PRO A 366 -11.27 -0.43 -3.10
C PRO A 366 -11.14 -0.57 -1.58
N ALA A 367 -11.04 -1.80 -1.11
CA ALA A 367 -10.68 -2.09 0.28
C ALA A 367 -9.40 -1.36 0.71
N GLY A 368 -8.44 -1.26 -0.20
CA GLY A 368 -7.20 -0.50 -0.02
C GLY A 368 -6.36 -0.97 1.17
N ALA A 369 -6.56 -2.17 1.65
CA ALA A 369 -5.80 -2.80 2.70
C ALA A 369 -5.34 -4.18 2.22
N THR A 370 -4.08 -4.50 2.48
CA THR A 370 -3.51 -5.83 2.24
C THR A 370 -3.01 -6.35 3.57
N SER A 371 -3.85 -7.14 4.26
CA SER A 371 -3.41 -7.76 5.51
C SER A 371 -2.37 -8.83 5.20
N ILE A 372 -1.21 -8.74 5.84
CA ILE A 372 -0.16 -9.74 5.75
C ILE A 372 -0.02 -10.38 7.13
N VAL A 373 -0.20 -11.70 7.16
CA VAL A 373 -0.11 -12.49 8.39
C VAL A 373 1.18 -13.26 8.36
N ASN A 374 2.03 -13.02 9.35
CA ASN A 374 3.24 -13.78 9.55
C ASN A 374 3.15 -14.56 10.86
N MET A 375 3.70 -15.74 10.89
CA MET A 375 3.83 -16.54 12.10
C MET A 375 5.28 -16.93 12.32
N ALA A 376 5.77 -16.66 13.52
CA ALA A 376 7.05 -17.15 14.02
C ALA A 376 6.77 -18.23 15.04
N ALA A 377 7.29 -19.44 14.81
CA ALA A 377 7.15 -20.58 15.70
C ALA A 377 8.31 -21.56 15.55
N GLU A 378 8.47 -22.46 16.50
CA GLU A 378 9.32 -23.62 16.36
C GLU A 378 8.51 -24.80 15.81
N ASP A 379 8.93 -25.36 14.69
CA ASP A 379 8.34 -26.56 14.14
C ASP A 379 8.76 -27.77 15.01
N VAL A 380 7.81 -28.31 15.75
CA VAL A 380 8.06 -29.44 16.68
C VAL A 380 8.57 -30.69 15.98
N ARG A 381 8.36 -30.85 14.66
CA ARG A 381 8.85 -32.00 13.88
C ARG A 381 10.34 -31.89 13.57
N THR A 382 10.83 -30.68 13.38
CA THR A 382 12.20 -30.42 12.92
C THR A 382 13.07 -29.70 13.95
N GLY A 383 12.47 -29.12 15.01
CA GLY A 383 13.15 -28.28 16.00
C GLY A 383 13.66 -26.95 15.42
N ARG A 384 13.26 -26.61 14.21
CA ARG A 384 13.71 -25.37 13.54
C ARG A 384 12.73 -24.24 13.81
N ARG A 385 13.27 -23.08 14.10
CA ARG A 385 12.49 -21.84 14.14
C ARG A 385 12.19 -21.39 12.72
N THR A 386 10.91 -21.13 12.45
CA THR A 386 10.44 -20.62 11.16
C THR A 386 9.80 -19.26 11.33
N ILE A 387 9.92 -18.40 10.31
CA ILE A 387 9.12 -17.20 10.13
C ILE A 387 8.53 -17.30 8.73
N THR A 388 7.21 -17.40 8.65
CA THR A 388 6.51 -17.68 7.39
C THR A 388 5.38 -16.68 7.20
N ALA A 389 5.20 -16.18 5.97
CA ALA A 389 3.98 -15.47 5.57
C ALA A 389 2.87 -16.49 5.33
N ILE A 390 1.77 -16.40 6.10
CA ILE A 390 0.63 -17.31 5.95
C ILE A 390 -0.15 -16.96 4.67
N ALA A 391 -0.54 -15.70 4.53
CA ALA A 391 -1.12 -15.17 3.30
C ALA A 391 -1.11 -13.63 3.32
N PRO A 392 -0.97 -12.96 2.20
CA PRO A 392 -1.57 -11.65 2.01
C PRO A 392 -3.08 -11.83 1.78
N ILE A 393 -3.90 -11.09 2.53
CA ILE A 393 -5.34 -11.08 2.39
C ILE A 393 -5.75 -9.71 1.88
N VAL A 394 -6.21 -9.64 0.64
CA VAL A 394 -6.71 -8.41 0.04
C VAL A 394 -8.23 -8.36 0.13
N GLY A 395 -8.79 -7.16 0.19
CA GLY A 395 -10.24 -7.01 0.20
C GLY A 395 -10.85 -6.93 -1.20
N GLY A 396 -12.09 -6.50 -1.27
CA GLY A 396 -12.79 -6.29 -2.53
C GLY A 396 -12.32 -5.05 -3.28
N ALA A 397 -12.36 -5.06 -4.62
CA ALA A 397 -12.18 -3.85 -5.42
C ALA A 397 -13.47 -3.02 -5.44
N GLY A 398 -13.39 -1.72 -5.69
CA GLY A 398 -14.55 -0.85 -5.86
C GLY A 398 -15.37 -1.20 -7.10
N GLY A 399 -16.67 -0.94 -7.05
CA GLY A 399 -17.56 -1.04 -8.20
C GLY A 399 -17.06 -0.16 -9.36
N MET A 400 -16.93 -0.74 -10.55
CA MET A 400 -16.32 -0.10 -11.73
C MET A 400 -17.37 0.60 -12.60
N PRO A 401 -16.98 1.46 -13.54
CA PRO A 401 -17.91 2.17 -14.43
C PRO A 401 -18.88 1.26 -15.21
N HIS A 402 -18.43 0.07 -15.60
CA HIS A 402 -19.19 -0.81 -16.49
C HIS A 402 -19.34 -2.27 -15.98
N ARG A 403 -18.89 -2.54 -14.77
CA ARG A 403 -18.96 -3.87 -14.16
C ARG A 403 -18.81 -3.81 -12.65
N ASP A 404 -19.12 -4.89 -11.99
CA ASP A 404 -18.88 -5.08 -10.56
C ASP A 404 -17.37 -5.05 -10.24
N GLY A 405 -17.04 -4.66 -9.02
CA GLY A 405 -15.70 -4.77 -8.49
C GLY A 405 -15.28 -6.25 -8.37
N PRO A 406 -14.07 -6.62 -8.77
CA PRO A 406 -13.53 -7.95 -8.54
C PRO A 406 -13.54 -8.34 -7.06
N ASP A 407 -13.96 -9.59 -6.81
CA ASP A 407 -14.02 -10.15 -5.47
C ASP A 407 -12.61 -10.53 -4.99
N GLY A 408 -12.27 -10.24 -3.72
CA GLY A 408 -10.99 -10.58 -3.12
C GLY A 408 -9.76 -10.06 -3.89
N SER A 409 -9.91 -8.99 -4.64
CA SER A 409 -8.88 -8.42 -5.51
C SER A 409 -8.86 -6.89 -5.41
N GLY A 410 -8.83 -6.38 -4.20
CA GLY A 410 -8.56 -4.97 -3.94
C GLY A 410 -7.09 -4.62 -4.18
N ALA A 411 -6.53 -5.17 -5.22
CA ALA A 411 -5.10 -5.29 -5.54
C ALA A 411 -4.48 -4.02 -6.15
N ASP A 412 -5.11 -2.90 -6.05
CA ASP A 412 -4.45 -1.60 -6.13
C ASP A 412 -3.29 -1.51 -5.13
N ALA A 413 -3.15 -2.54 -4.29
CA ALA A 413 -2.23 -2.66 -3.19
C ALA A 413 -1.08 -3.63 -3.48
N ALA A 414 -0.06 -3.30 -4.21
CA ALA A 414 1.21 -4.02 -4.26
C ALA A 414 1.25 -5.36 -5.03
N TYR A 415 0.16 -5.85 -5.56
CA TYR A 415 0.10 -7.07 -6.41
C TYR A 415 0.62 -8.36 -5.75
N LEU A 416 0.71 -8.42 -4.43
CA LEU A 416 1.17 -9.60 -3.73
C LEU A 416 0.26 -10.79 -4.02
N LYS A 417 0.86 -11.94 -4.28
CA LYS A 417 0.15 -13.18 -4.54
C LYS A 417 -0.09 -13.97 -3.25
N ASN A 418 -1.18 -14.72 -3.23
CA ASN A 418 -1.48 -15.61 -2.13
C ASN A 418 -0.58 -16.84 -2.20
N SER A 419 0.00 -17.23 -1.07
CA SER A 419 0.70 -18.51 -0.96
C SER A 419 -0.32 -19.66 -1.08
N PRO A 420 -0.04 -20.73 -1.83
CA PRO A 420 -0.85 -21.94 -1.79
C PRO A 420 -0.96 -22.48 -0.36
N ILE A 421 -2.15 -22.94 0.01
CA ILE A 421 -2.43 -23.46 1.37
C ILE A 421 -1.48 -24.62 1.70
N GLU A 422 -1.27 -25.51 0.76
CA GLU A 422 -0.43 -26.70 0.89
C GLU A 422 1.03 -26.33 1.18
N ILE A 423 1.55 -25.30 0.53
CA ILE A 423 2.91 -24.79 0.80
C ILE A 423 2.95 -24.16 2.19
N THR A 424 1.96 -23.34 2.53
CA THR A 424 1.88 -22.68 3.83
C THR A 424 1.86 -23.70 4.97
N GLU A 425 1.05 -24.77 4.87
CA GLU A 425 0.95 -25.83 5.88
C GLU A 425 2.19 -26.74 5.91
N SER A 426 2.89 -26.88 4.77
CA SER A 426 4.16 -27.63 4.71
C SER A 426 5.31 -26.90 5.39
N ASP A 427 5.39 -25.60 5.17
CA ASP A 427 6.54 -24.78 5.56
C ASP A 427 6.39 -24.16 6.96
N SER A 428 5.19 -24.17 7.51
CA SER A 428 4.87 -23.52 8.79
C SER A 428 4.01 -24.43 9.67
N PRO A 429 4.19 -24.42 11.00
CA PRO A 429 3.35 -25.16 11.92
C PRO A 429 1.97 -24.47 12.09
N VAL A 430 1.20 -24.45 11.01
CA VAL A 430 -0.15 -23.89 10.92
C VAL A 430 -1.09 -24.84 10.21
N ARG A 431 -2.37 -24.76 10.52
CA ARG A 431 -3.45 -25.39 9.77
C ARG A 431 -4.47 -24.34 9.35
N ILE A 432 -4.77 -24.28 8.08
CA ILE A 432 -5.79 -23.40 7.52
C ILE A 432 -7.15 -24.10 7.64
N LEU A 433 -8.10 -23.44 8.32
CA LEU A 433 -9.45 -23.97 8.56
C LEU A 433 -10.44 -23.49 7.51
N ARG A 434 -10.26 -22.24 7.05
CA ARG A 434 -11.11 -21.61 6.03
C ARG A 434 -10.31 -20.58 5.26
N TYR A 435 -10.46 -20.58 3.95
CA TYR A 435 -9.97 -19.54 3.07
C TYR A 435 -10.93 -19.34 1.90
N GLY A 436 -11.48 -18.14 1.73
CA GLY A 436 -12.49 -17.88 0.72
C GLY A 436 -13.01 -16.45 0.72
N LEU A 437 -14.19 -16.27 0.15
CA LEU A 437 -14.88 -14.98 0.05
C LEU A 437 -16.01 -14.88 1.08
N MET A 438 -16.30 -13.65 1.55
CA MET A 438 -17.35 -13.40 2.53
C MET A 438 -18.54 -12.71 1.86
N PRO A 439 -19.73 -13.36 1.83
CA PRO A 439 -20.95 -12.76 1.27
C PRO A 439 -21.33 -11.45 1.94
N ASP A 440 -22.11 -10.60 1.24
CA ASP A 440 -22.67 -9.33 1.71
C ASP A 440 -21.64 -8.28 2.13
N THR A 441 -20.36 -8.45 1.75
CA THR A 441 -19.29 -7.51 2.14
C THR A 441 -18.97 -6.48 1.07
N GLY A 442 -19.27 -6.75 -0.20
CA GLY A 442 -19.16 -5.76 -1.27
C GLY A 442 -20.23 -4.67 -1.15
N GLY A 443 -19.85 -3.40 -1.21
CA GLY A 443 -20.76 -2.27 -1.13
C GLY A 443 -21.86 -2.34 -2.19
N PRO A 444 -23.14 -2.23 -1.79
CA PRO A 444 -24.26 -2.23 -2.73
C PRO A 444 -24.19 -1.08 -3.73
N GLY A 445 -24.52 -1.36 -5.00
CA GLY A 445 -24.52 -0.37 -6.08
C GLY A 445 -25.17 -0.93 -7.35
N ALA A 446 -25.43 -0.09 -8.34
CA ALA A 446 -25.75 -0.54 -9.68
C ALA A 446 -24.64 -1.47 -10.20
N HIS A 447 -23.39 -1.11 -9.87
CA HIS A 447 -22.22 -2.01 -9.90
C HIS A 447 -21.74 -2.24 -8.47
N ARG A 448 -21.86 -3.50 -8.02
CA ARG A 448 -21.48 -3.93 -6.67
C ARG A 448 -19.96 -3.78 -6.46
N GLY A 449 -19.55 -3.40 -5.25
CA GLY A 449 -18.17 -3.59 -4.80
C GLY A 449 -17.81 -5.07 -4.70
N GLY A 450 -16.53 -5.40 -4.81
CA GLY A 450 -16.01 -6.75 -4.64
C GLY A 450 -16.14 -7.23 -3.20
N MET A 451 -16.30 -8.54 -3.01
CA MET A 451 -16.37 -9.17 -1.71
C MET A 451 -15.02 -9.19 -1.00
N ALA A 452 -15.06 -9.19 0.31
CA ALA A 452 -13.94 -9.43 1.21
C ALA A 452 -13.46 -10.88 1.14
N GLN A 453 -12.18 -11.09 1.49
CA GLN A 453 -11.64 -12.42 1.80
C GLN A 453 -11.77 -12.72 3.29
N ILE A 454 -11.92 -14.01 3.61
CA ILE A 454 -11.86 -14.55 4.97
C ILE A 454 -10.75 -15.59 5.06
N LEU A 455 -9.94 -15.51 6.11
CA LEU A 455 -8.94 -16.51 6.49
C LEU A 455 -9.16 -16.92 7.94
N GLU A 456 -9.29 -18.23 8.17
CA GLU A 456 -9.26 -18.82 9.52
C GLU A 456 -8.13 -19.84 9.60
N PHE A 457 -7.33 -19.75 10.65
CA PHE A 457 -6.23 -20.68 10.87
C PHE A 457 -5.97 -20.94 12.36
N THR A 458 -5.28 -22.03 12.65
CA THR A 458 -4.85 -22.42 13.98
C THR A 458 -3.36 -22.80 13.97
N PRO A 459 -2.56 -22.37 14.96
CA PRO A 459 -1.19 -22.86 15.10
C PRO A 459 -1.20 -24.32 15.52
N THR A 460 -0.25 -25.09 15.00
CA THR A 460 0.03 -26.47 15.42
C THR A 460 1.24 -26.57 16.33
N ALA A 461 1.89 -25.44 16.62
CA ALA A 461 2.94 -25.30 17.61
C ALA A 461 2.37 -24.91 18.99
N PRO A 462 2.99 -25.33 20.10
CA PRO A 462 2.52 -24.99 21.45
C PRO A 462 2.67 -23.50 21.81
N ASP A 463 3.57 -22.77 21.15
CA ASP A 463 3.78 -21.32 21.28
C ASP A 463 4.08 -20.74 19.89
N ALA A 464 3.30 -19.77 19.48
CA ALA A 464 3.50 -19.08 18.23
C ALA A 464 3.31 -17.57 18.42
N PHE A 465 4.11 -16.78 17.69
CA PHE A 465 3.98 -15.33 17.64
C PHE A 465 3.44 -14.93 16.27
N VAL A 466 2.27 -14.34 16.27
CA VAL A 466 1.58 -13.89 15.03
C VAL A 466 1.70 -12.38 14.92
N THR A 467 2.10 -11.91 13.73
CA THR A 467 1.91 -10.52 13.33
C THR A 467 0.89 -10.46 12.20
N ALA A 468 -0.15 -9.66 12.37
CA ALA A 468 -1.22 -9.46 11.38
C ALA A 468 -1.28 -7.98 11.01
N ARG A 469 -0.41 -7.57 10.11
CA ARG A 469 -0.13 -6.18 9.73
C ARG A 469 -1.04 -5.66 8.61
N ASN A 470 -0.99 -4.35 8.36
CA ASN A 470 -1.74 -3.62 7.33
C ASN A 470 -3.27 -3.78 7.43
N ARG A 471 -3.80 -4.07 8.62
CA ARG A 471 -5.24 -4.08 8.84
C ARG A 471 -5.71 -2.67 9.14
N ASP A 472 -6.70 -2.26 8.39
CA ASP A 472 -7.36 -0.96 8.45
C ASP A 472 -8.77 -1.13 7.88
N ARG A 473 -9.58 -0.10 7.87
CA ARG A 473 -10.97 -0.19 7.44
C ARG A 473 -11.83 -1.09 8.34
N THR A 474 -11.48 -1.18 9.61
CA THR A 474 -12.32 -1.82 10.63
C THR A 474 -13.34 -0.83 11.20
N VAL A 475 -13.10 0.47 11.00
CA VAL A 475 -13.95 1.59 11.43
C VAL A 475 -14.41 2.41 10.21
N PHE A 476 -13.45 3.03 9.47
CA PHE A 476 -13.78 3.86 8.31
C PHE A 476 -13.90 3.00 7.06
N GLN A 477 -15.12 2.85 6.56
CA GLN A 477 -15.45 1.98 5.44
C GLN A 477 -14.90 2.48 4.09
N PRO A 478 -14.66 1.58 3.12
CA PRO A 478 -14.46 1.96 1.73
C PRO A 478 -15.70 2.66 1.18
N TRP A 479 -15.52 3.90 0.72
CA TRP A 479 -16.63 4.76 0.28
C TRP A 479 -17.26 4.32 -1.04
N GLY A 480 -18.58 4.57 -1.17
CA GLY A 480 -19.34 4.45 -2.41
C GLY A 480 -19.45 5.77 -3.16
N ILE A 481 -19.71 5.71 -4.49
CA ILE A 481 -19.91 6.89 -5.35
C ILE A 481 -21.16 6.80 -6.20
N LEU A 482 -21.66 7.96 -6.67
CA LEU A 482 -22.83 8.09 -7.54
C LEU A 482 -24.08 7.39 -6.96
N GLY A 483 -24.22 7.38 -5.64
CA GLY A 483 -25.31 6.73 -4.92
C GLY A 483 -25.01 5.30 -4.47
N GLY A 484 -23.85 4.74 -4.81
CA GLY A 484 -23.40 3.45 -4.28
C GLY A 484 -23.12 3.54 -2.77
N MET A 485 -23.26 2.42 -2.09
CA MET A 485 -23.06 2.31 -0.64
C MET A 485 -21.63 1.91 -0.29
N PRO A 486 -21.17 2.17 0.95
CA PRO A 486 -19.87 1.74 1.41
C PRO A 486 -19.73 0.20 1.41
N GLY A 487 -18.49 -0.28 1.25
CA GLY A 487 -18.15 -1.68 1.50
C GLY A 487 -18.19 -2.01 2.99
N ALA A 488 -18.30 -3.28 3.33
CA ALA A 488 -18.25 -3.72 4.72
C ALA A 488 -16.86 -3.49 5.34
N SER A 489 -16.83 -3.21 6.64
CA SER A 489 -15.59 -3.13 7.42
C SER A 489 -14.92 -4.49 7.57
N GLY A 490 -13.60 -4.50 7.71
CA GLY A 490 -12.84 -5.69 8.08
C GLY A 490 -12.97 -6.06 9.56
N SER A 491 -12.54 -7.27 9.93
CA SER A 491 -12.50 -7.71 11.32
C SER A 491 -11.31 -8.63 11.62
N PHE A 492 -10.94 -8.72 12.89
CA PHE A 492 -9.96 -9.66 13.41
C PHE A 492 -10.44 -10.23 14.73
N THR A 493 -10.57 -11.54 14.79
CA THR A 493 -11.19 -12.22 15.94
C THR A 493 -10.33 -13.41 16.37
N LEU A 494 -10.09 -13.52 17.66
CA LEU A 494 -9.53 -14.71 18.30
C LEU A 494 -10.68 -15.60 18.77
N ASN A 495 -10.60 -16.89 18.48
CA ASN A 495 -11.55 -17.93 18.89
C ASN A 495 -13.03 -17.61 18.54
N PRO A 496 -13.33 -17.31 17.24
CA PRO A 496 -14.67 -16.94 16.79
C PRO A 496 -15.70 -18.03 17.12
N GLY A 497 -16.89 -17.61 17.55
CA GLY A 497 -17.99 -18.54 17.87
C GLY A 497 -17.85 -19.31 19.19
N SER A 498 -16.77 -19.10 19.94
CA SER A 498 -16.57 -19.70 21.26
C SER A 498 -17.02 -18.75 22.39
N GLY A 499 -17.16 -19.29 23.61
CA GLY A 499 -17.38 -18.47 24.82
C GLY A 499 -16.19 -17.54 25.18
N HIS A 500 -15.06 -17.68 24.50
CA HIS A 500 -13.84 -16.89 24.68
C HIS A 500 -13.51 -16.04 23.45
N ALA A 501 -14.48 -15.78 22.58
CA ALA A 501 -14.29 -14.96 21.40
C ALA A 501 -13.85 -13.53 21.77
N GLN A 502 -12.77 -13.05 21.16
CA GLN A 502 -12.24 -11.72 21.39
C GLN A 502 -12.10 -10.97 20.07
N ASN A 503 -12.68 -9.76 20.00
CA ASN A 503 -12.41 -8.85 18.90
C ASN A 503 -11.05 -8.17 19.13
N LEU A 504 -10.07 -8.51 18.32
CA LEU A 504 -8.70 -8.01 18.41
C LEU A 504 -8.52 -6.64 17.75
N ARG A 505 -9.57 -6.12 17.08
CA ARG A 505 -9.51 -4.85 16.35
C ARG A 505 -8.26 -4.75 15.48
N ASN A 506 -7.46 -3.73 15.70
CA ASN A 506 -6.21 -3.49 14.98
C ASN A 506 -4.95 -4.02 15.70
N THR A 507 -5.08 -4.93 16.66
CA THR A 507 -3.92 -5.62 17.25
C THR A 507 -3.10 -6.27 16.15
N ASP A 508 -1.82 -5.97 16.08
CA ASP A 508 -0.95 -6.43 15.00
C ASP A 508 0.12 -7.43 15.43
N ALA A 509 0.27 -7.67 16.74
CA ALA A 509 1.23 -8.61 17.31
C ALA A 509 0.63 -9.31 18.53
N LEU A 510 0.59 -10.65 18.53
CA LEU A 510 0.04 -11.43 19.63
C LEU A 510 0.70 -12.82 19.73
N ARG A 511 0.72 -13.36 20.95
CA ARG A 511 1.04 -14.76 21.18
C ARG A 511 -0.23 -15.60 21.14
N VAL A 512 -0.14 -16.76 20.52
CA VAL A 512 -1.21 -17.74 20.38
C VAL A 512 -0.66 -19.13 20.65
N THR A 513 -1.53 -20.04 21.07
CA THR A 513 -1.18 -21.41 21.38
C THR A 513 -1.91 -22.40 20.48
N MET A 514 -1.45 -23.63 20.45
CA MET A 514 -2.15 -24.71 19.75
C MET A 514 -3.60 -24.83 20.25
N GLY A 515 -4.55 -24.79 19.31
CA GLY A 515 -5.99 -24.81 19.57
C GLY A 515 -6.67 -23.44 19.49
N ASP A 516 -5.93 -22.34 19.58
CA ASP A 516 -6.49 -21.02 19.28
C ASP A 516 -6.83 -20.91 17.80
N VAL A 517 -7.94 -20.27 17.48
CA VAL A 517 -8.36 -19.99 16.12
C VAL A 517 -8.31 -18.49 15.87
N LEU A 518 -7.62 -18.11 14.82
CA LEU A 518 -7.55 -16.73 14.35
C LEU A 518 -8.39 -16.58 13.09
N GLN A 519 -9.32 -15.62 13.09
CA GLN A 519 -10.14 -15.28 11.92
C GLN A 519 -9.85 -13.83 11.51
N ILE A 520 -9.52 -13.63 10.24
CA ILE A 520 -9.36 -12.33 9.62
C ILE A 520 -10.35 -12.23 8.47
N VAL A 521 -11.16 -11.17 8.46
CA VAL A 521 -11.99 -10.77 7.34
C VAL A 521 -11.46 -9.42 6.85
N SER A 522 -11.12 -9.34 5.57
CA SER A 522 -10.69 -8.08 4.95
C SER A 522 -11.90 -7.17 4.69
N PRO A 523 -11.72 -5.87 4.36
CA PRO A 523 -12.85 -5.03 3.95
C PRO A 523 -13.40 -5.40 2.58
N GLY A 524 -14.68 -5.13 2.33
CA GLY A 524 -15.26 -5.13 0.98
C GLY A 524 -14.89 -3.88 0.18
N GLY A 525 -15.11 -3.86 -1.14
CA GLY A 525 -15.02 -2.65 -1.95
C GLY A 525 -16.30 -1.82 -1.87
N GLY A 526 -16.23 -0.49 -2.11
CA GLY A 526 -17.38 0.39 -2.19
C GLY A 526 -18.23 0.13 -3.45
N GLY A 527 -19.53 0.38 -3.37
CA GLY A 527 -20.48 0.30 -4.48
C GLY A 527 -20.47 1.54 -5.37
N ARG A 528 -20.93 1.40 -6.60
CA ARG A 528 -21.06 2.49 -7.58
C ARG A 528 -22.45 2.54 -8.18
N GLY A 529 -23.06 3.72 -8.18
CA GLY A 529 -24.44 3.96 -8.64
C GLY A 529 -25.49 3.43 -7.67
N ASP A 530 -26.73 3.91 -7.79
CA ASP A 530 -27.83 3.48 -6.91
C ASP A 530 -28.05 1.96 -6.98
N PRO A 531 -27.97 1.23 -5.86
CA PRO A 531 -28.19 -0.21 -5.83
C PRO A 531 -29.60 -0.61 -6.28
N PHE A 532 -30.61 0.28 -6.14
CA PHE A 532 -31.96 0.02 -6.61
C PHE A 532 -32.09 0.17 -8.14
N ALA A 533 -31.08 0.71 -8.82
CA ALA A 533 -30.97 0.69 -10.27
C ALA A 533 -30.30 -0.59 -10.83
N ARG A 534 -29.74 -1.47 -9.96
CA ARG A 534 -29.13 -2.74 -10.39
C ARG A 534 -30.19 -3.65 -10.99
N ASP A 535 -29.90 -4.28 -12.14
CA ASP A 535 -30.77 -5.30 -12.75
C ASP A 535 -31.12 -6.39 -11.73
N PRO A 536 -32.42 -6.64 -11.44
CA PRO A 536 -32.84 -7.70 -10.51
C PRO A 536 -32.33 -9.09 -10.89
N ALA A 537 -32.18 -9.38 -12.18
CA ALA A 537 -31.60 -10.64 -12.63
C ALA A 537 -30.09 -10.73 -12.30
N ALA A 538 -29.36 -9.62 -12.26
CA ALA A 538 -27.99 -9.61 -11.80
C ALA A 538 -27.89 -9.87 -10.29
N VAL A 539 -28.84 -9.35 -9.49
CA VAL A 539 -28.92 -9.63 -8.05
C VAL A 539 -29.24 -11.12 -7.81
N LEU A 540 -30.14 -11.71 -8.59
CA LEU A 540 -30.44 -13.14 -8.52
C LEU A 540 -29.19 -13.98 -8.81
N ARG A 541 -28.44 -13.65 -9.87
CA ARG A 541 -27.16 -14.32 -10.16
C ARG A 541 -26.13 -14.18 -9.02
N ASP A 542 -26.10 -13.05 -8.33
CA ASP A 542 -25.23 -12.86 -7.17
C ASP A 542 -25.68 -13.76 -5.99
N ILE A 543 -26.97 -13.97 -5.81
CA ILE A 543 -27.51 -14.89 -4.80
C ILE A 543 -27.13 -16.34 -5.15
N GLU A 544 -27.36 -16.75 -6.38
CA GLU A 544 -27.02 -18.12 -6.87
C GLU A 544 -25.50 -18.39 -6.74
N ALA A 545 -24.67 -17.36 -6.94
CA ALA A 545 -23.23 -17.45 -6.78
C ALA A 545 -22.75 -17.28 -5.32
N GLY A 546 -23.66 -17.13 -4.35
CA GLY A 546 -23.32 -16.96 -2.94
C GLY A 546 -22.62 -15.64 -2.59
N ARG A 547 -22.77 -14.61 -3.42
CA ARG A 547 -22.18 -13.27 -3.20
C ARG A 547 -23.06 -12.37 -2.36
N VAL A 548 -24.36 -12.49 -2.55
CA VAL A 548 -25.40 -11.69 -1.86
C VAL A 548 -26.39 -12.67 -1.24
N THR A 549 -26.78 -12.44 0.02
CA THR A 549 -27.82 -13.23 0.65
C THR A 549 -29.22 -12.76 0.20
N PRO A 550 -30.26 -13.61 0.25
CA PRO A 550 -31.63 -13.18 -0.01
C PRO A 550 -32.08 -12.00 0.85
N ARG A 551 -31.59 -11.91 2.10
CA ARG A 551 -31.85 -10.79 3.01
C ARG A 551 -31.25 -9.49 2.49
N ALA A 552 -29.97 -9.50 2.10
CA ALA A 552 -29.29 -8.33 1.55
C ALA A 552 -29.89 -7.90 0.20
N ALA A 553 -30.31 -8.87 -0.63
CA ALA A 553 -31.01 -8.58 -1.88
C ALA A 553 -32.28 -7.73 -1.64
N ALA A 554 -33.08 -8.05 -0.63
CA ALA A 554 -34.28 -7.29 -0.29
C ALA A 554 -33.94 -5.91 0.30
N LEU A 555 -33.03 -5.87 1.29
CA LEU A 555 -32.71 -4.66 2.03
C LEU A 555 -31.90 -3.64 1.24
N ASP A 556 -30.85 -4.12 0.56
CA ASP A 556 -29.85 -3.26 -0.06
C ASP A 556 -30.12 -2.99 -1.54
N TYR A 557 -30.76 -3.93 -2.24
CA TYR A 557 -31.05 -3.84 -3.69
C TYR A 557 -32.53 -3.68 -4.01
N GLY A 558 -33.41 -3.81 -3.00
CA GLY A 558 -34.86 -3.78 -3.21
C GLY A 558 -35.34 -4.91 -4.13
N VAL A 559 -34.77 -6.10 -4.04
CA VAL A 559 -35.15 -7.28 -4.84
C VAL A 559 -35.81 -8.33 -3.97
N ALA A 560 -37.09 -8.56 -4.23
CA ALA A 560 -37.86 -9.64 -3.62
C ALA A 560 -37.72 -10.94 -4.42
N LEU A 561 -37.73 -12.07 -3.71
CA LEU A 561 -37.70 -13.40 -4.31
C LEU A 561 -39.00 -14.14 -4.05
N THR A 562 -39.39 -14.99 -5.02
CA THR A 562 -40.49 -15.93 -4.85
C THR A 562 -40.11 -17.06 -3.86
N THR A 563 -41.11 -17.72 -3.28
CA THR A 563 -40.90 -18.85 -2.36
C THR A 563 -40.60 -20.18 -3.09
N GLY A 564 -40.48 -20.15 -4.43
CA GLY A 564 -40.22 -21.35 -5.25
C GLY A 564 -38.78 -21.88 -5.07
N THR A 565 -38.56 -23.10 -5.54
CA THR A 565 -37.25 -23.76 -5.58
C THR A 565 -36.97 -24.22 -7.02
N PRO A 566 -36.01 -23.60 -7.77
CA PRO A 566 -35.17 -22.47 -7.36
C PRO A 566 -35.95 -21.16 -7.17
N PRO A 567 -35.44 -20.20 -6.36
CA PRO A 567 -36.05 -18.89 -6.21
C PRO A 567 -35.94 -18.09 -7.51
N ALA A 568 -36.95 -17.29 -7.79
CA ALA A 568 -36.96 -16.35 -8.92
C ALA A 568 -37.24 -14.93 -8.40
N VAL A 569 -36.97 -13.93 -9.22
CA VAL A 569 -37.32 -12.54 -8.88
C VAL A 569 -38.84 -12.39 -8.88
N ASP A 570 -39.38 -11.90 -7.75
CA ASP A 570 -40.78 -11.42 -7.69
C ASP A 570 -40.82 -9.99 -8.24
N ILE A 571 -41.28 -9.84 -9.46
CA ILE A 571 -41.25 -8.57 -10.21
C ILE A 571 -42.14 -7.51 -9.53
N GLU A 572 -43.32 -7.88 -9.08
CA GLU A 572 -44.28 -6.94 -8.49
C GLU A 572 -43.82 -6.46 -7.10
N ALA A 573 -43.40 -7.39 -6.25
CA ALA A 573 -42.85 -7.06 -4.95
C ALA A 573 -41.53 -6.26 -5.06
N THR A 574 -40.68 -6.58 -6.03
CA THR A 574 -39.46 -5.81 -6.33
C THR A 574 -39.77 -4.38 -6.75
N ALA A 575 -40.74 -4.18 -7.65
CA ALA A 575 -41.17 -2.86 -8.07
C ALA A 575 -41.71 -2.03 -6.90
N ALA A 576 -42.51 -2.64 -6.03
CA ALA A 576 -43.04 -1.98 -4.83
C ALA A 576 -41.93 -1.57 -3.84
N LEU A 577 -40.96 -2.47 -3.56
CA LEU A 577 -39.79 -2.15 -2.71
C LEU A 577 -38.99 -0.97 -3.25
N ARG A 578 -38.74 -0.95 -4.55
CA ARG A 578 -37.94 0.11 -5.21
C ARG A 578 -38.67 1.46 -5.26
N ALA A 579 -39.99 1.42 -5.45
CA ALA A 579 -40.81 2.65 -5.45
C ALA A 579 -40.90 3.29 -4.04
N ALA A 580 -40.62 2.56 -2.98
CA ALA A 580 -40.78 3.01 -1.60
C ALA A 580 -39.71 4.01 -1.12
N ARG A 581 -38.64 4.20 -1.90
CA ARG A 581 -37.59 5.20 -1.54
C ARG A 581 -37.07 5.96 -2.75
N PRO A 582 -36.57 7.22 -2.53
CA PRO A 582 -35.95 7.98 -3.61
C PRO A 582 -34.61 7.36 -4.03
N PRO A 583 -34.20 7.58 -5.30
CA PRO A 583 -32.88 7.18 -5.78
C PRO A 583 -31.76 7.77 -4.93
N ARG A 584 -30.72 6.98 -4.69
CA ARG A 584 -29.50 7.46 -4.05
C ARG A 584 -28.60 8.15 -5.06
N THR A 585 -27.94 9.22 -4.61
CA THR A 585 -26.97 9.98 -5.42
C THR A 585 -25.77 10.38 -4.58
N GLY A 586 -24.69 10.80 -5.25
CA GLY A 586 -23.53 11.40 -4.59
C GLY A 586 -22.55 10.40 -3.95
N PHE A 587 -21.79 10.91 -3.00
CA PHE A 587 -20.72 10.23 -2.30
C PHE A 587 -21.21 9.73 -0.94
N ASP A 588 -20.90 8.48 -0.59
CA ASP A 588 -21.21 7.87 0.70
C ASP A 588 -19.93 7.38 1.40
N PRO A 589 -19.41 8.12 2.38
CA PRO A 589 -18.19 7.77 3.10
C PRO A 589 -18.38 6.73 4.21
N GLY A 590 -19.62 6.32 4.48
CA GLY A 590 -19.99 5.46 5.61
C GLY A 590 -20.29 6.24 6.90
N ALA A 591 -21.12 5.62 7.72
CA ALA A 591 -21.67 6.26 8.92
C ALA A 591 -20.59 6.66 9.95
N ALA A 592 -19.57 5.84 10.15
CA ALA A 592 -18.49 6.12 11.11
C ALA A 592 -17.70 7.38 10.72
N ARG A 593 -17.42 7.56 9.41
CA ARG A 593 -16.73 8.75 8.93
C ARG A 593 -17.62 10.00 9.08
N LEU A 594 -18.89 9.91 8.72
CA LEU A 594 -19.83 11.02 8.91
C LEU A 594 -19.93 11.45 10.38
N ALA A 595 -20.01 10.50 11.31
CA ALA A 595 -20.02 10.78 12.74
C ALA A 595 -18.71 11.43 13.22
N HIS A 596 -17.56 10.96 12.74
CA HIS A 596 -16.26 11.55 13.05
C HIS A 596 -16.16 12.99 12.53
N GLU A 597 -16.51 13.23 11.26
CA GLU A 597 -16.42 14.55 10.61
C GLU A 597 -17.45 15.55 11.17
N ALA A 598 -18.57 15.06 11.71
CA ALA A 598 -19.53 15.90 12.45
C ALA A 598 -18.95 16.41 13.77
N ARG A 599 -18.06 15.64 14.42
CA ARG A 599 -17.39 16.04 15.66
C ARG A 599 -16.09 16.79 15.41
N TRP A 600 -15.28 16.29 14.49
CA TRP A 600 -14.01 16.84 14.05
C TRP A 600 -14.17 17.49 12.66
N ASP A 601 -14.86 18.63 12.65
CA ASP A 601 -15.09 19.40 11.43
C ASP A 601 -13.82 20.13 10.92
N ALA A 602 -13.93 20.81 9.80
CA ALA A 602 -12.81 21.54 9.20
C ALA A 602 -12.24 22.61 10.15
N ALA A 603 -13.08 23.26 10.96
CA ALA A 603 -12.66 24.29 11.92
C ALA A 603 -11.85 23.66 13.08
N ALA A 604 -12.28 22.51 13.60
CA ALA A 604 -11.58 21.78 14.65
C ALA A 604 -10.20 21.31 14.19
N TYR A 605 -10.10 20.72 12.98
CA TYR A 605 -8.82 20.33 12.40
C TYR A 605 -7.92 21.52 12.11
N ALA A 606 -8.46 22.62 11.60
CA ALA A 606 -7.67 23.83 11.36
C ALA A 606 -7.10 24.42 12.67
N ALA A 607 -7.92 24.49 13.73
CA ALA A 607 -7.48 24.94 15.05
C ALA A 607 -6.38 24.03 15.62
N MET A 608 -6.54 22.70 15.51
CA MET A 608 -5.56 21.73 15.98
C MET A 608 -4.23 21.88 15.23
N LEU A 609 -4.25 21.89 13.91
CA LEU A 609 -3.02 21.98 13.12
C LEU A 609 -2.30 23.30 13.34
N ALA A 610 -3.02 24.43 13.40
CA ALA A 610 -2.44 25.73 13.72
C ALA A 610 -1.75 25.73 15.11
N ALA A 611 -2.34 25.08 16.09
CA ALA A 611 -1.75 24.91 17.41
C ALA A 611 -0.49 24.03 17.38
N LEU A 612 -0.56 22.87 16.70
CA LEU A 612 0.57 21.94 16.58
C LEU A 612 1.75 22.51 15.80
N ASP A 613 1.50 23.33 14.78
CA ASP A 613 2.56 23.97 13.97
C ASP A 613 3.43 24.95 14.77
N THR A 614 2.96 25.44 15.90
CA THR A 614 3.76 26.24 16.82
C THR A 614 4.76 25.44 17.66
N LEU A 615 4.67 24.10 17.61
CA LEU A 615 5.45 23.19 18.44
C LEU A 615 6.61 22.55 17.64
N PRO A 616 7.70 22.17 18.33
CA PRO A 616 8.68 21.26 17.76
C PRO A 616 8.02 19.98 17.26
N ILE A 617 8.53 19.41 16.18
CA ILE A 617 7.93 18.24 15.50
C ILE A 617 7.69 17.07 16.47
N SER A 618 8.66 16.77 17.34
CA SER A 618 8.59 15.68 18.33
C SER A 618 7.46 15.83 19.35
N TRP A 619 6.92 17.04 19.53
CA TRP A 619 5.84 17.32 20.49
C TRP A 619 4.46 17.28 19.87
N ARG A 620 4.36 17.33 18.53
CA ARG A 620 3.09 17.44 17.82
C ARG A 620 2.19 16.24 18.05
N ALA A 621 2.72 15.01 17.91
CA ALA A 621 1.92 13.80 18.11
C ALA A 621 1.41 13.62 19.56
N PRO A 622 2.24 13.76 20.61
CA PRO A 622 1.74 13.73 21.99
C PRO A 622 0.69 14.80 22.29
N VAL A 623 0.88 16.03 21.78
CA VAL A 623 -0.11 17.11 22.01
C VAL A 623 -1.39 16.87 21.21
N LYS A 624 -1.31 16.32 19.98
CA LYS A 624 -2.50 15.87 19.25
C LYS A 624 -3.36 14.92 20.10
N ALA A 625 -2.74 13.92 20.71
CA ALA A 625 -3.46 12.97 21.59
C ALA A 625 -4.15 13.66 22.77
N LEU A 626 -3.50 14.65 23.39
CA LEU A 626 -4.11 15.46 24.46
C LEU A 626 -5.33 16.26 23.98
N LEU A 627 -5.28 16.77 22.75
CA LEU A 627 -6.39 17.52 22.15
C LEU A 627 -7.56 16.59 21.79
N PHE A 628 -7.25 15.41 21.22
CA PHE A 628 -8.26 14.38 20.92
C PHE A 628 -8.96 13.89 22.19
N ALA A 629 -8.22 13.61 23.26
CA ALA A 629 -8.79 13.24 24.55
C ALA A 629 -9.71 14.34 25.09
N ALA A 630 -9.28 15.61 25.05
CA ALA A 630 -10.10 16.72 25.53
C ALA A 630 -11.42 16.87 24.74
N VAL A 631 -11.40 16.70 23.42
CA VAL A 631 -12.61 16.74 22.58
C VAL A 631 -13.53 15.54 22.86
N ARG A 632 -12.96 14.36 23.13
CA ARG A 632 -13.69 13.15 23.48
C ARG A 632 -14.44 13.29 24.81
N ASP A 633 -13.77 13.91 25.79
CA ASP A 633 -14.31 14.11 27.16
C ASP A 633 -15.26 15.30 27.24
N ALA A 634 -15.28 16.19 26.28
CA ALA A 634 -16.14 17.37 26.26
C ALA A 634 -17.58 17.03 25.84
N PRO A 635 -18.59 17.77 26.34
CA PRO A 635 -19.97 17.61 25.91
C PRO A 635 -20.13 17.66 24.37
N PRO A 636 -21.03 16.83 23.79
CA PRO A 636 -21.18 16.74 22.32
C PRO A 636 -21.62 18.06 21.65
N ASP A 637 -22.38 18.90 22.36
CA ASP A 637 -22.86 20.19 21.88
C ASP A 637 -21.79 21.30 21.90
N ARG A 638 -20.69 21.07 22.60
CA ARG A 638 -19.58 22.03 22.63
C ARG A 638 -18.76 21.94 21.37
N PRO A 639 -18.54 23.04 20.59
CA PRO A 639 -17.72 23.02 19.38
C PRO A 639 -16.30 22.49 19.65
N ALA A 640 -15.88 21.50 18.89
CA ALA A 640 -14.56 20.88 19.06
C ALA A 640 -13.41 21.88 18.86
N ALA A 641 -13.54 22.83 17.93
CA ALA A 641 -12.55 23.90 17.74
C ALA A 641 -12.31 24.74 19.00
N ALA A 642 -13.39 25.07 19.75
CA ALA A 642 -13.28 25.81 21.01
C ALA A 642 -12.58 24.98 22.11
N VAL A 643 -12.90 23.69 22.19
CA VAL A 643 -12.24 22.75 23.13
C VAL A 643 -10.74 22.64 22.83
N VAL A 644 -10.39 22.51 21.56
CA VAL A 644 -8.99 22.45 21.08
C VAL A 644 -8.24 23.71 21.48
N ALA A 645 -8.80 24.90 21.19
CA ALA A 645 -8.15 26.18 21.48
C ALA A 645 -7.91 26.37 23.00
N GLU A 646 -8.92 26.08 23.83
CA GLU A 646 -8.82 26.18 25.29
C GLU A 646 -7.80 25.18 25.86
N ARG A 647 -7.87 23.91 25.42
CA ARG A 647 -6.95 22.88 25.90
C ARG A 647 -5.50 23.19 25.53
N PHE A 648 -5.28 23.67 24.31
CA PHE A 648 -3.94 24.08 23.85
C PHE A 648 -3.43 25.30 24.63
N ALA A 649 -4.26 26.30 24.89
CA ALA A 649 -3.88 27.47 25.71
C ALA A 649 -3.45 27.04 27.12
N ALA A 650 -4.21 26.12 27.74
CA ALA A 650 -3.86 25.56 29.06
C ALA A 650 -2.54 24.78 29.04
N TYR A 651 -2.28 24.01 27.97
CA TYR A 651 -1.01 23.32 27.75
C TYR A 651 0.15 24.31 27.60
N ALA A 652 0.01 25.31 26.73
CA ALA A 652 1.04 26.32 26.46
C ALA A 652 1.38 27.15 27.71
N ALA A 653 0.40 27.46 28.55
CA ALA A 653 0.62 28.18 29.81
C ALA A 653 1.49 27.38 30.81
N ARG A 654 1.32 26.05 30.86
CA ARG A 654 2.10 25.16 31.75
C ARG A 654 3.50 24.86 31.21
N SER A 655 3.70 24.96 29.90
CA SER A 655 4.96 24.62 29.22
C SER A 655 5.93 25.80 29.12
N ARG A 656 5.55 27.01 29.55
CA ARG A 656 6.46 28.17 29.60
C ARG A 656 7.47 28.01 30.73
N PRO A 657 8.80 28.22 30.49
CA PRO A 657 9.79 28.21 31.55
C PRO A 657 9.50 29.39 32.51
N GLY A 658 9.06 29.11 33.71
CA GLY A 658 8.78 30.15 34.72
C GLY A 658 7.73 29.80 35.79
N HIS A 659 6.97 28.70 35.60
CA HIS A 659 6.08 28.16 36.63
C HIS A 659 6.64 26.83 37.16
N ARG A 660 7.62 26.91 38.06
CA ARG A 660 7.93 25.85 39.05
C ARG A 660 7.44 26.30 40.42
#